data_f7b48ee591a71602ff74ac7e676411b1
#
_entry.id   f7b48ee591a71602ff74ac7e676411b1
#
_cell.length_a   1.000
_cell.length_b   1.000
_cell.length_c   1.000
_cell.angle_alpha   90.00
_cell.angle_beta   90.00
_cell.angle_gamma   90.00
#
_symmetry.space_group_name_H-M   'P 1'
#
loop_
_entity.id
_entity.type
_entity.pdbx_description
1 polymer ?
#
loop_
_entity_poly.entity_id
_entity_poly.type
_entity_poly.pdbx_seq_one_letter_code
_entity_poly.pdbx_strand_id
1 'polypeptide(L)'
;MKIKSKWFVIFIAAVLIIGTAHYVFAAQNDGSQESAITLEEVVVTATKTPEKRKDIPNAVIIIDKKDIQASGAKSIGELLANETGIDWQTYGNYGGANQEIHIRGMRGNATQVLVNGVNVGSPSLGIADVGKISIDNIERIEIVKGSGSLLYGSGAMAGTVNIITKRPKRDKMDMKVGAGYGSQNTYRVAAENGMFVAGNFGYYLTAGRTETDGFRDNSYLRQNDASLKLVLDKKDIIDISLYGDYINRKYGMPGVKPPSGTRDYYIGGEKFYNSEAAALLDHSGDKDGHVVLEVKGKPVKWFGYDLKGHYTNMENHNYERYAYNGSGYENWVTNQVLGTDGHVDIYPFEGAKLLLGGEYKNFDWKNEGFDLDTTGKQTVKTTNEAQIFTKSAFTEAEYRPSQYLKALAGFRHENNSAFGSQNLPLFGLVINPFETTALKINHGKHFLAPTPNDLYWPAGPYTRGNADLKPEIGWHTDVTLEQSLLNDKLFMTISYFHWNVDDKIQWEPDSQGVFTPINLASYKADGLEVGTRIGPFYDLTLALSYTYTDAEEENREYTRQDYGWPPFIPPDFQYSMVKRRASYTPDNQFKGDLTYKSNFGLTVTATARYVGDRVVYRTETTTYPDTKTVTYTLNSYWTADLKVQQRLYKHWILSLSGINLFDKEYDTHLTTFTDQTTWKTSPAMYPGAGRSVFASVAYEF
;
A
#
# COMPACT_ATOMS: atom_id res chain seq x y z
N MET A 1 23.06 21.70 0.23
CA MET A 1 23.96 20.98 -0.72
C MET A 1 25.14 20.22 -0.07
N LYS A 2 25.56 20.48 1.15
CA LYS A 2 26.73 19.82 1.81
C LYS A 2 26.43 18.49 2.51
N ILE A 3 25.17 18.13 2.76
CA ILE A 3 24.79 16.88 3.45
C ILE A 3 24.61 15.73 2.45
N LYS A 4 24.14 16.01 1.25
CA LYS A 4 23.87 14.99 0.20
C LYS A 4 25.11 14.23 -0.28
N SER A 5 26.30 14.86 -0.28
CA SER A 5 27.56 14.20 -0.64
C SER A 5 28.08 13.24 0.45
N LYS A 6 27.72 13.43 1.71
CA LYS A 6 28.20 12.58 2.82
C LYS A 6 27.56 11.19 2.80
N TRP A 7 26.29 11.08 2.47
CA TRP A 7 25.60 9.79 2.42
C TRP A 7 26.05 8.93 1.24
N PHE A 8 26.30 9.55 0.10
CA PHE A 8 26.85 8.84 -1.07
C PHE A 8 28.27 8.32 -0.79
N VAL A 9 29.10 9.09 -0.08
CA VAL A 9 30.44 8.66 0.36
C VAL A 9 30.35 7.53 1.40
N ILE A 10 29.39 7.61 2.34
CA ILE A 10 29.16 6.55 3.34
C ILE A 10 28.68 5.27 2.64
N PHE A 11 27.82 5.38 1.64
CA PHE A 11 27.37 4.25 0.84
C PHE A 11 28.53 3.56 0.11
N ILE A 12 29.40 4.32 -0.56
CA ILE A 12 30.60 3.80 -1.22
C ILE A 12 31.57 3.18 -0.21
N ALA A 13 31.75 3.79 0.96
CA ALA A 13 32.60 3.26 2.03
C ALA A 13 32.04 1.94 2.59
N ALA A 14 30.70 1.84 2.77
CA ALA A 14 30.05 0.59 3.20
C ALA A 14 30.21 -0.54 2.15
N VAL A 15 30.10 -0.21 0.86
CA VAL A 15 30.33 -1.16 -0.23
C VAL A 15 31.78 -1.67 -0.24
N LEU A 16 32.77 -0.80 0.02
CA LEU A 16 34.19 -1.17 0.07
C LEU A 16 34.55 -2.00 1.31
N ILE A 17 33.94 -1.72 2.47
CA ILE A 17 34.18 -2.47 3.72
C ILE A 17 33.60 -3.88 3.64
N ILE A 18 32.43 -4.06 3.02
CA ILE A 18 31.79 -5.37 2.85
C ILE A 18 32.58 -6.24 1.86
N GLY A 19 33.14 -5.66 0.81
CA GLY A 19 34.01 -6.36 -0.14
C GLY A 19 35.27 -6.99 0.46
N THR A 20 35.76 -6.50 1.59
CA THR A 20 36.95 -7.02 2.28
C THR A 20 36.63 -8.10 3.32
N ALA A 21 35.38 -8.27 3.75
CA ALA A 21 34.98 -9.25 4.77
C ALA A 21 34.93 -10.72 4.27
N HIS A 22 35.11 -10.97 2.99
CA HIS A 22 35.06 -12.32 2.39
C HIS A 22 36.17 -13.29 2.86
N TYR A 23 37.15 -12.82 3.60
CA TYR A 23 38.34 -13.62 3.91
C TYR A 23 38.33 -14.31 5.28
N VAL A 24 37.29 -14.20 6.13
CA VAL A 24 37.47 -14.55 7.54
C VAL A 24 36.64 -15.72 8.10
N PHE A 25 35.58 -16.24 7.49
CA PHE A 25 34.80 -17.31 8.16
C PHE A 25 34.37 -18.47 7.24
N ALA A 26 35.03 -19.62 7.39
CA ALA A 26 34.51 -20.92 7.03
C ALA A 26 33.90 -21.57 8.28
N ALA A 27 32.59 -21.76 8.35
CA ALA A 27 31.90 -22.45 9.45
C ALA A 27 31.02 -23.59 8.97
N GLN A 28 30.94 -24.62 9.80
CA GLN A 28 30.38 -25.95 9.60
C GLN A 28 28.88 -25.98 9.22
N ASN A 29 28.51 -26.92 8.35
CA ASN A 29 27.14 -27.30 7.99
C ASN A 29 26.44 -28.00 9.14
N ASP A 30 25.24 -27.51 9.49
CA ASP A 30 24.27 -28.25 10.28
C ASP A 30 22.88 -28.19 9.59
N GLY A 31 22.27 -29.35 9.40
CA GLY A 31 21.15 -29.51 8.49
C GLY A 31 19.77 -29.17 9.10
N SER A 32 19.30 -27.96 8.91
CA SER A 32 17.89 -27.61 8.97
C SER A 32 17.55 -26.59 7.91
N GLN A 33 16.80 -27.00 6.87
CA GLN A 33 16.30 -26.09 5.83
C GLN A 33 15.17 -25.22 6.39
N GLU A 34 15.52 -24.12 7.00
CA GLU A 34 14.61 -22.99 7.18
C GLU A 34 14.78 -22.02 6.01
N SER A 35 13.67 -21.33 5.61
CA SER A 35 13.68 -20.35 4.52
C SER A 35 14.61 -19.18 4.85
N ALA A 36 15.88 -19.34 4.55
CA ALA A 36 16.82 -18.23 4.49
C ALA A 36 16.41 -17.33 3.33
N ILE A 37 16.43 -16.01 3.50
CA ILE A 37 16.36 -15.11 2.36
C ILE A 37 17.61 -15.35 1.53
N THR A 38 17.45 -15.76 0.27
CA THR A 38 18.58 -16.02 -0.60
C THR A 38 18.51 -15.14 -1.84
N LEU A 39 19.67 -14.88 -2.43
CA LEU A 39 19.74 -14.21 -3.73
C LEU A 39 19.17 -15.07 -4.88
N GLU A 40 18.92 -16.35 -4.63
CA GLU A 40 18.33 -17.31 -5.57
C GLU A 40 16.79 -17.34 -5.53
N GLU A 41 16.12 -16.61 -4.61
CA GLU A 41 14.67 -16.51 -4.58
C GLU A 41 14.10 -16.01 -5.91
N VAL A 42 12.97 -16.61 -6.32
CA VAL A 42 12.36 -16.30 -7.62
C VAL A 42 11.21 -15.31 -7.42
N VAL A 43 11.24 -14.22 -8.17
CA VAL A 43 10.28 -13.12 -8.21
C VAL A 43 9.65 -13.04 -9.59
N VAL A 44 8.36 -12.70 -9.65
CA VAL A 44 7.65 -12.52 -10.93
C VAL A 44 7.26 -11.06 -11.16
N THR A 45 6.97 -10.33 -10.09
CA THR A 45 6.40 -8.97 -10.17
C THR A 45 7.33 -7.97 -10.84
N ALA A 46 8.64 -8.08 -10.65
CA ALA A 46 9.60 -7.11 -11.16
C ALA A 46 9.81 -7.17 -12.68
N THR A 47 9.55 -8.33 -13.30
CA THR A 47 9.88 -8.60 -14.71
C THR A 47 8.75 -9.29 -15.48
N LYS A 48 7.56 -9.42 -14.86
CA LYS A 48 6.40 -10.21 -15.35
C LYS A 48 6.70 -11.69 -15.64
N THR A 49 7.96 -12.13 -15.47
CA THR A 49 8.45 -13.51 -15.66
C THR A 49 9.24 -13.96 -14.44
N PRO A 50 9.30 -15.28 -14.15
CA PRO A 50 10.13 -15.78 -13.06
C PRO A 50 11.60 -15.45 -13.24
N GLU A 51 12.17 -14.65 -12.32
CA GLU A 51 13.56 -14.22 -12.32
C GLU A 51 14.16 -14.35 -10.93
N LYS A 52 15.46 -14.66 -10.82
CA LYS A 52 16.14 -14.69 -9.53
C LYS A 52 16.29 -13.29 -8.96
N ARG A 53 16.10 -13.15 -7.65
CA ARG A 53 16.23 -11.88 -6.93
C ARG A 53 17.52 -11.13 -7.26
N LYS A 54 18.67 -11.85 -7.31
CA LYS A 54 19.97 -11.27 -7.62
C LYS A 54 20.09 -10.65 -9.02
N ASP A 55 19.19 -11.02 -9.92
CA ASP A 55 19.22 -10.63 -11.33
C ASP A 55 18.23 -9.51 -11.68
N ILE A 56 17.49 -9.02 -10.68
CA ILE A 56 16.48 -7.96 -10.80
C ILE A 56 17.12 -6.63 -10.39
N PRO A 57 17.06 -5.56 -11.21
CA PRO A 57 17.71 -4.29 -10.90
C PRO A 57 17.00 -3.50 -9.78
N ASN A 58 15.77 -3.87 -9.40
CA ASN A 58 15.03 -3.26 -8.30
C ASN A 58 15.40 -3.88 -6.95
N ALA A 59 15.21 -3.11 -5.87
CA ALA A 59 15.14 -3.67 -4.53
C ALA A 59 13.81 -4.43 -4.37
N VAL A 60 13.87 -5.68 -3.91
CA VAL A 60 12.70 -6.56 -3.79
C VAL A 60 12.59 -7.08 -2.36
N ILE A 61 11.35 -7.13 -1.84
CA ILE A 61 10.99 -7.81 -0.60
C ILE A 61 10.03 -8.94 -0.96
N ILE A 62 10.26 -10.12 -0.38
CA ILE A 62 9.36 -11.28 -0.50
C ILE A 62 8.93 -11.66 0.91
N ILE A 63 7.63 -11.74 1.13
CA ILE A 63 7.03 -12.20 2.38
C ILE A 63 6.32 -13.50 2.07
N ASP A 64 6.86 -14.62 2.52
CA ASP A 64 6.32 -15.95 2.24
C ASP A 64 5.20 -16.32 3.23
N LYS A 65 4.54 -17.46 2.96
CA LYS A 65 3.46 -17.99 3.81
C LYS A 65 3.93 -18.22 5.26
N LYS A 66 5.20 -18.59 5.49
CA LYS A 66 5.74 -18.84 6.83
C LYS A 66 5.94 -17.51 7.58
N ASP A 67 6.42 -16.49 6.91
CA ASP A 67 6.59 -15.13 7.48
C ASP A 67 5.21 -14.54 7.83
N ILE A 68 4.21 -14.68 6.94
CA ILE A 68 2.83 -14.28 7.21
C ILE A 68 2.27 -14.98 8.46
N GLN A 69 2.48 -16.28 8.58
CA GLN A 69 2.02 -17.06 9.73
C GLN A 69 2.76 -16.68 11.02
N ALA A 70 4.04 -16.36 10.95
CA ALA A 70 4.86 -15.97 12.09
C ALA A 70 4.56 -14.55 12.59
N SER A 71 4.24 -13.59 11.71
CA SER A 71 4.07 -12.17 12.03
C SER A 71 2.96 -11.87 13.02
N GLY A 72 1.86 -12.62 12.99
CA GLY A 72 0.68 -12.35 13.82
C GLY A 72 -0.18 -11.21 13.33
N ALA A 73 0.14 -10.63 12.20
CA ALA A 73 -0.64 -9.57 11.59
C ALA A 73 -2.08 -10.02 11.32
N LYS A 74 -3.03 -9.13 11.56
CA LYS A 74 -4.46 -9.34 11.32
C LYS A 74 -4.89 -8.80 9.96
N SER A 75 -4.08 -7.89 9.39
CA SER A 75 -4.28 -7.29 8.07
C SER A 75 -2.97 -7.25 7.29
N ILE A 76 -3.08 -7.04 5.99
CA ILE A 76 -1.92 -6.82 5.12
C ILE A 76 -1.17 -5.56 5.51
N GLY A 77 -1.88 -4.50 5.89
CA GLY A 77 -1.25 -3.25 6.35
C GLY A 77 -0.35 -3.47 7.56
N GLU A 78 -0.82 -4.19 8.59
CA GLU A 78 0.01 -4.56 9.76
C GLU A 78 1.23 -5.40 9.38
N LEU A 79 1.06 -6.35 8.44
CA LEU A 79 2.15 -7.19 7.96
C LEU A 79 3.22 -6.34 7.26
N LEU A 80 2.81 -5.49 6.32
CA LEU A 80 3.71 -4.65 5.53
C LEU A 80 4.35 -3.53 6.36
N ALA A 81 3.72 -3.13 7.47
CA ALA A 81 4.27 -2.12 8.39
C ALA A 81 5.63 -2.53 8.98
N ASN A 82 5.99 -3.80 8.97
CA ASN A 82 7.28 -4.29 9.47
C ASN A 82 8.39 -4.24 8.42
N GLU A 83 8.05 -4.03 7.15
CA GLU A 83 9.02 -4.07 6.06
C GLU A 83 9.83 -2.78 5.92
N THR A 84 11.08 -2.89 5.45
CA THR A 84 11.99 -1.75 5.23
C THR A 84 11.39 -0.79 4.20
N GLY A 85 11.45 0.53 4.46
CA GLY A 85 11.01 1.57 3.53
C GLY A 85 9.51 1.63 3.30
N ILE A 86 8.70 0.91 4.09
CA ILE A 86 7.25 0.92 4.01
C ILE A 86 6.68 1.63 5.23
N ASP A 87 5.77 2.55 4.99
CA ASP A 87 4.97 3.21 6.01
C ASP A 87 3.50 2.83 5.79
N TRP A 88 2.87 2.27 6.81
CA TRP A 88 1.44 1.94 6.81
C TRP A 88 0.69 3.08 7.46
N GLN A 89 -0.15 3.74 6.70
CA GLN A 89 -0.93 4.87 7.16
C GLN A 89 -2.42 4.57 7.20
N THR A 90 -3.08 5.07 8.25
CA THR A 90 -4.51 4.97 8.45
C THR A 90 -5.04 6.24 9.09
N TYR A 91 -6.31 6.54 8.85
CA TYR A 91 -6.99 7.65 9.51
C TYR A 91 -7.58 7.16 10.84
N GLY A 92 -6.72 6.96 11.87
CA GLY A 92 -7.13 6.63 13.23
C GLY A 92 -7.30 5.16 13.54
N ASN A 93 -6.82 4.24 12.72
CA ASN A 93 -6.80 2.79 12.94
C ASN A 93 -8.12 2.16 13.42
N TYR A 94 -9.27 2.80 13.15
CA TYR A 94 -10.57 2.16 13.42
C TYR A 94 -10.85 1.05 12.40
N GLY A 95 -11.76 0.12 12.70
CA GLY A 95 -11.93 -1.12 11.96
C GLY A 95 -12.15 -0.99 10.46
N GLY A 96 -12.85 0.07 9.99
CA GLY A 96 -13.08 0.36 8.58
C GLY A 96 -12.17 1.45 7.99
N ALA A 97 -11.18 1.94 8.76
CA ALA A 97 -10.25 2.96 8.26
C ALA A 97 -9.56 2.50 6.98
N ASN A 98 -9.42 3.40 6.02
CA ASN A 98 -8.62 3.14 4.83
C ASN A 98 -7.16 2.85 5.22
N GLN A 99 -6.60 1.78 4.69
CA GLN A 99 -5.24 1.33 4.98
C GLN A 99 -4.37 1.53 3.75
N GLU A 100 -3.51 2.53 3.79
CA GLU A 100 -2.63 2.91 2.70
C GLU A 100 -1.21 2.43 2.92
N ILE A 101 -0.55 2.03 1.84
CA ILE A 101 0.87 1.68 1.84
C ILE A 101 1.65 2.78 1.15
N HIS A 102 2.49 3.44 1.92
CA HIS A 102 3.41 4.46 1.45
C HIS A 102 4.81 3.88 1.35
N ILE A 103 5.43 3.96 0.19
CA ILE A 103 6.81 3.50 -0.02
C ILE A 103 7.72 4.71 -0.10
N ARG A 104 8.77 4.76 0.77
CA ARG A 104 9.80 5.81 0.74
C ARG A 104 9.25 7.23 0.86
N GLY A 105 8.20 7.40 1.69
CA GLY A 105 7.57 8.70 1.93
C GLY A 105 6.62 9.20 0.84
N MET A 106 6.46 8.47 -0.27
CA MET A 106 5.47 8.82 -1.30
C MET A 106 4.06 8.41 -0.86
N ARG A 107 3.05 9.16 -1.29
CA ARG A 107 1.63 8.92 -0.94
C ARG A 107 1.13 7.56 -1.41
N GLY A 108 0.06 7.06 -0.81
CA GLY A 108 -0.55 5.77 -1.13
C GLY A 108 -0.99 5.60 -2.59
N ASN A 109 -1.38 6.69 -3.27
CA ASN A 109 -1.73 6.68 -4.70
C ASN A 109 -0.51 6.49 -5.64
N ALA A 110 0.71 6.66 -5.14
CA ALA A 110 1.95 6.37 -5.86
C ALA A 110 2.42 4.91 -5.70
N THR A 111 1.73 4.12 -4.85
CA THR A 111 2.01 2.69 -4.63
C THR A 111 0.91 1.85 -5.25
N GLN A 112 1.26 1.06 -6.25
CA GLN A 112 0.31 0.16 -6.88
C GLN A 112 0.19 -1.16 -6.11
N VAL A 113 -1.04 -1.55 -5.75
CA VAL A 113 -1.33 -2.83 -5.11
C VAL A 113 -2.03 -3.74 -6.11
N LEU A 114 -1.49 -4.92 -6.29
CA LEU A 114 -1.99 -5.93 -7.23
C LEU A 114 -2.42 -7.19 -6.47
N VAL A 115 -3.45 -7.84 -6.98
CA VAL A 115 -3.79 -9.23 -6.63
C VAL A 115 -3.64 -10.08 -7.91
N ASN A 116 -2.74 -11.06 -7.87
CA ASN A 116 -2.38 -11.89 -9.03
C ASN A 116 -1.97 -11.07 -10.28
N GLY A 117 -1.32 -9.91 -10.05
CA GLY A 117 -0.86 -9.02 -11.12
C GLY A 117 -1.90 -8.05 -11.66
N VAL A 118 -3.12 -8.00 -11.10
CA VAL A 118 -4.20 -7.06 -11.48
C VAL A 118 -4.36 -6.00 -10.39
N ASN A 119 -4.44 -4.72 -10.78
CA ASN A 119 -4.60 -3.59 -9.86
C ASN A 119 -5.96 -3.64 -9.15
N VAL A 120 -5.93 -3.56 -7.81
CA VAL A 120 -7.11 -3.55 -6.94
C VAL A 120 -7.33 -2.21 -6.23
N GLY A 121 -6.61 -1.16 -6.63
CA GLY A 121 -6.84 0.21 -6.17
C GLY A 121 -8.16 0.78 -6.69
N SER A 122 -8.81 1.62 -5.88
CA SER A 122 -9.99 2.37 -6.31
C SER A 122 -9.59 3.38 -7.39
N PRO A 123 -10.09 3.27 -8.62
CA PRO A 123 -9.74 4.21 -9.68
C PRO A 123 -10.13 5.66 -9.35
N SER A 124 -11.28 5.88 -8.69
CA SER A 124 -11.77 7.21 -8.35
C SER A 124 -10.90 7.96 -7.34
N LEU A 125 -10.18 7.23 -6.47
CA LEU A 125 -9.28 7.79 -5.45
C LEU A 125 -7.80 7.61 -5.81
N GLY A 126 -7.48 6.70 -6.74
CA GLY A 126 -6.11 6.31 -7.06
C GLY A 126 -5.40 5.51 -5.95
N ILE A 127 -6.09 5.10 -4.90
CA ILE A 127 -5.54 4.49 -3.69
C ILE A 127 -6.07 3.06 -3.55
N ALA A 128 -5.20 2.14 -3.10
CA ALA A 128 -5.60 0.81 -2.70
C ALA A 128 -5.76 0.74 -1.18
N ASP A 129 -6.94 0.35 -0.71
CA ASP A 129 -7.19 0.00 0.69
C ASP A 129 -6.82 -1.47 0.91
N VAL A 130 -5.63 -1.73 1.46
CA VAL A 130 -5.17 -3.09 1.74
C VAL A 130 -5.95 -3.77 2.87
N GLY A 131 -6.75 -3.04 3.63
CA GLY A 131 -7.70 -3.59 4.61
C GLY A 131 -8.85 -4.37 3.98
N LYS A 132 -9.09 -4.21 2.69
CA LYS A 132 -10.08 -4.95 1.90
C LYS A 132 -9.59 -6.32 1.42
N ILE A 133 -8.31 -6.65 1.58
CA ILE A 133 -7.73 -7.89 1.06
C ILE A 133 -7.57 -8.89 2.21
N SER A 134 -8.17 -10.08 2.04
CA SER A 134 -8.08 -11.13 3.07
C SER A 134 -6.69 -11.71 3.18
N ILE A 135 -6.11 -11.68 4.39
CA ILE A 135 -4.78 -12.26 4.68
C ILE A 135 -4.79 -13.80 4.58
N ASP A 136 -5.94 -14.46 4.69
CA ASP A 136 -6.03 -15.92 4.68
C ASP A 136 -5.76 -16.53 3.30
N ASN A 137 -6.00 -15.78 2.22
CA ASN A 137 -5.83 -16.25 0.83
C ASN A 137 -4.45 -15.98 0.24
N ILE A 138 -3.47 -15.63 1.05
CA ILE A 138 -2.15 -15.21 0.54
C ILE A 138 -1.16 -16.36 0.57
N GLU A 139 -0.53 -16.66 -0.57
CA GLU A 139 0.62 -17.57 -0.66
C GLU A 139 1.93 -16.83 -0.38
N ARG A 140 2.11 -15.63 -1.01
CA ARG A 140 3.22 -14.71 -0.76
C ARG A 140 2.89 -13.30 -1.23
N ILE A 141 3.65 -12.33 -0.74
CA ILE A 141 3.63 -10.94 -1.19
C ILE A 141 5.00 -10.61 -1.78
N GLU A 142 5.01 -10.03 -2.98
CA GLU A 142 6.20 -9.51 -3.63
C GLU A 142 6.12 -7.99 -3.67
N ILE A 143 7.11 -7.29 -3.13
CA ILE A 143 7.18 -5.84 -3.13
C ILE A 143 8.40 -5.44 -3.94
N VAL A 144 8.14 -4.71 -5.03
CA VAL A 144 9.17 -4.15 -5.91
C VAL A 144 9.24 -2.66 -5.64
N LYS A 145 10.35 -2.21 -5.09
CA LYS A 145 10.59 -0.79 -4.84
C LYS A 145 11.21 -0.13 -6.06
N GLY A 146 10.98 1.17 -6.20
CA GLY A 146 11.34 1.86 -7.42
C GLY A 146 10.21 1.80 -8.43
N SER A 147 10.29 2.54 -9.52
CA SER A 147 9.19 2.61 -10.46
C SER A 147 8.88 1.28 -11.13
N GLY A 148 7.61 0.87 -10.99
CA GLY A 148 6.99 -0.20 -11.78
C GLY A 148 6.24 0.31 -13.01
N SER A 149 6.32 1.62 -13.32
CA SER A 149 5.48 2.25 -14.36
C SER A 149 5.73 1.69 -15.76
N LEU A 150 6.90 1.14 -16.05
CA LEU A 150 7.17 0.43 -17.31
C LEU A 150 6.16 -0.72 -17.52
N LEU A 151 6.00 -1.59 -16.52
CA LEU A 151 5.21 -2.82 -16.65
C LEU A 151 3.74 -2.65 -16.26
N TYR A 152 3.44 -1.69 -15.35
CA TYR A 152 2.16 -1.55 -14.69
C TYR A 152 1.48 -0.20 -14.91
N GLY A 153 2.14 0.77 -15.58
CA GLY A 153 1.59 2.08 -15.91
C GLY A 153 1.47 3.02 -14.72
N SER A 154 0.40 3.82 -14.71
CA SER A 154 0.12 4.82 -13.68
C SER A 154 -0.06 4.20 -12.28
N GLY A 155 0.37 4.94 -11.25
CA GLY A 155 0.23 4.54 -9.84
C GLY A 155 1.36 3.66 -9.31
N ALA A 156 2.25 3.18 -10.18
CA ALA A 156 3.43 2.41 -9.79
C ALA A 156 4.70 3.29 -9.68
N MET A 157 4.57 4.52 -9.17
CA MET A 157 5.68 5.46 -9.05
C MET A 157 6.66 5.02 -7.96
N ALA A 158 6.18 4.84 -6.73
CA ALA A 158 6.99 4.47 -5.56
C ALA A 158 7.36 2.99 -5.56
N GLY A 159 6.49 2.16 -6.10
CA GLY A 159 6.65 0.72 -6.15
C GLY A 159 5.36 -0.02 -6.43
N THR A 160 5.49 -1.34 -6.43
CA THR A 160 4.39 -2.27 -6.66
C THR A 160 4.37 -3.32 -5.56
N VAL A 161 3.21 -3.54 -4.95
CA VAL A 161 2.93 -4.62 -3.98
C VAL A 161 2.04 -5.63 -4.67
N ASN A 162 2.54 -6.81 -4.98
CA ASN A 162 1.75 -7.86 -5.63
C ASN A 162 1.45 -8.99 -4.65
N ILE A 163 0.18 -9.20 -4.40
CA ILE A 163 -0.36 -10.23 -3.53
C ILE A 163 -0.68 -11.45 -4.37
N ILE A 164 0.09 -12.50 -4.20
CA ILE A 164 -0.07 -13.76 -4.93
C ILE A 164 -0.92 -14.70 -4.07
N THR A 165 -2.08 -15.07 -4.59
CA THR A 165 -3.05 -15.91 -3.86
C THR A 165 -2.69 -17.39 -3.95
N LYS A 166 -3.14 -18.16 -2.95
CA LYS A 166 -2.94 -19.60 -2.85
C LYS A 166 -3.42 -20.37 -4.08
N ARG A 167 -2.75 -21.48 -4.35
CA ARG A 167 -3.08 -22.43 -5.42
C ARG A 167 -3.25 -23.84 -4.84
N PRO A 168 -4.06 -24.71 -5.48
CA PRO A 168 -4.16 -26.11 -5.09
C PRO A 168 -2.82 -26.82 -5.24
N LYS A 169 -2.55 -27.79 -4.35
CA LYS A 169 -1.38 -28.68 -4.41
C LYS A 169 -1.77 -30.03 -5.01
N ARG A 170 -0.84 -30.62 -5.78
CA ARG A 170 -1.12 -31.90 -6.49
C ARG A 170 -1.14 -33.09 -5.54
N ASP A 171 -0.30 -33.06 -4.51
CA ASP A 171 0.01 -34.25 -3.70
C ASP A 171 -0.81 -34.31 -2.42
N LYS A 172 -1.56 -33.26 -2.09
CA LYS A 172 -2.41 -33.25 -0.88
C LYS A 172 -3.55 -32.23 -0.99
N MET A 173 -4.60 -32.50 -0.23
CA MET A 173 -5.63 -31.52 0.06
C MET A 173 -5.09 -30.53 1.10
N ASP A 174 -5.18 -29.24 0.80
CA ASP A 174 -5.01 -28.17 1.79
C ASP A 174 -6.37 -27.83 2.37
N MET A 175 -6.57 -28.01 3.67
CA MET A 175 -7.76 -27.57 4.37
C MET A 175 -7.36 -26.92 5.69
N LYS A 176 -7.95 -25.77 5.97
CA LYS A 176 -7.79 -25.09 7.26
C LYS A 176 -9.10 -24.44 7.66
N VAL A 177 -9.48 -24.62 8.92
CA VAL A 177 -10.60 -23.92 9.54
C VAL A 177 -10.10 -23.28 10.83
N GLY A 178 -10.44 -22.03 11.07
CA GLY A 178 -9.97 -21.30 12.23
C GLY A 178 -11.03 -20.38 12.80
N ALA A 179 -10.94 -20.14 14.10
CA ALA A 179 -11.73 -19.16 14.82
C ALA A 179 -10.86 -18.44 15.86
N GLY A 180 -11.17 -17.17 16.10
CA GLY A 180 -10.48 -16.37 17.12
C GLY A 180 -11.40 -15.33 17.74
N TYR A 181 -11.01 -14.90 18.94
CA TYR A 181 -11.69 -13.86 19.70
C TYR A 181 -10.67 -12.99 20.45
N GLY A 182 -10.99 -11.71 20.62
CA GLY A 182 -10.08 -10.77 21.26
C GLY A 182 -10.73 -9.50 21.77
N SER A 183 -9.89 -8.52 22.07
CA SER A 183 -10.28 -7.20 22.53
C SER A 183 -11.30 -6.55 21.61
N GLN A 184 -12.11 -5.60 22.14
CA GLN A 184 -13.15 -4.85 21.42
C GLN A 184 -14.20 -5.78 20.77
N ASN A 185 -14.54 -6.89 21.43
CA ASN A 185 -15.45 -7.92 20.89
C ASN A 185 -15.06 -8.41 19.49
N THR A 186 -13.76 -8.35 19.17
CA THR A 186 -13.26 -8.79 17.87
C THR A 186 -13.38 -10.30 17.76
N TYR A 187 -14.09 -10.78 16.73
CA TYR A 187 -14.06 -12.21 16.39
C TYR A 187 -13.76 -12.38 14.90
N ARG A 188 -13.11 -13.49 14.59
CA ARG A 188 -12.81 -13.90 13.22
C ARG A 188 -13.04 -15.38 13.07
N VAL A 189 -13.70 -15.76 11.98
CA VAL A 189 -13.78 -17.15 11.52
C VAL A 189 -13.35 -17.21 10.07
N ALA A 190 -12.59 -18.26 9.72
CA ALA A 190 -12.12 -18.43 8.34
C ALA A 190 -12.02 -19.91 8.01
N ALA A 191 -12.28 -20.24 6.76
CA ALA A 191 -12.11 -21.58 6.21
C ALA A 191 -11.46 -21.51 4.84
N GLU A 192 -10.59 -22.47 4.56
CA GLU A 192 -9.96 -22.65 3.26
C GLU A 192 -9.89 -24.11 2.89
N ASN A 193 -10.03 -24.39 1.60
CA ASN A 193 -9.86 -25.72 1.05
C ASN A 193 -9.34 -25.67 -0.38
N GLY A 194 -8.37 -26.52 -0.72
CA GLY A 194 -7.82 -26.60 -2.06
C GLY A 194 -7.24 -27.96 -2.38
N MET A 195 -7.45 -28.43 -3.59
CA MET A 195 -6.89 -29.68 -4.09
C MET A 195 -6.95 -29.76 -5.62
N PHE A 196 -6.15 -30.67 -6.20
CA PHE A 196 -6.39 -31.15 -7.56
C PHE A 196 -7.38 -32.31 -7.52
N VAL A 197 -8.51 -32.19 -8.22
CA VAL A 197 -9.60 -33.18 -8.23
C VAL A 197 -9.49 -34.20 -9.37
N ALA A 198 -8.86 -33.78 -10.49
CA ALA A 198 -8.69 -34.62 -11.69
C ALA A 198 -7.41 -34.25 -12.43
N GLY A 199 -6.34 -35.01 -12.18
CA GLY A 199 -5.06 -34.86 -12.91
C GLY A 199 -4.52 -33.42 -12.98
N ASN A 200 -4.99 -32.65 -13.95
CA ASN A 200 -4.54 -31.28 -14.20
C ASN A 200 -5.51 -30.18 -13.72
N PHE A 201 -6.71 -30.55 -13.26
CA PHE A 201 -7.72 -29.58 -12.79
C PHE A 201 -7.76 -29.54 -11.26
N GLY A 202 -7.69 -28.35 -10.70
CA GLY A 202 -7.75 -28.11 -9.27
C GLY A 202 -8.51 -26.84 -8.92
N TYR A 203 -8.85 -26.70 -7.64
CA TYR A 203 -9.49 -25.51 -7.09
C TYR A 203 -8.88 -25.10 -5.76
N TYR A 204 -9.03 -23.83 -5.39
CA TYR A 204 -8.74 -23.28 -4.06
C TYR A 204 -9.86 -22.31 -3.67
N LEU A 205 -10.50 -22.57 -2.54
CA LEU A 205 -11.62 -21.79 -2.01
C LEU A 205 -11.24 -21.21 -0.66
N THR A 206 -11.60 -19.94 -0.40
CA THR A 206 -11.52 -19.33 0.94
C THR A 206 -12.81 -18.61 1.27
N ALA A 207 -13.16 -18.57 2.55
CA ALA A 207 -14.25 -17.73 3.07
C ALA A 207 -13.92 -17.28 4.48
N GLY A 208 -14.27 -16.03 4.80
CA GLY A 208 -13.99 -15.41 6.08
C GLY A 208 -15.07 -14.46 6.56
N ARG A 209 -15.14 -14.27 7.89
CA ARG A 209 -15.93 -13.23 8.55
C ARG A 209 -15.12 -12.62 9.68
N THR A 210 -15.06 -11.29 9.72
CA THR A 210 -14.44 -10.52 10.80
C THR A 210 -15.43 -9.49 11.31
N GLU A 211 -15.60 -9.41 12.63
CA GLU A 211 -16.34 -8.34 13.28
C GLU A 211 -15.55 -7.78 14.46
N THR A 212 -15.69 -6.48 14.71
CA THR A 212 -15.15 -5.78 15.86
C THR A 212 -16.02 -4.57 16.19
N ASP A 213 -16.11 -4.20 17.46
CA ASP A 213 -16.74 -2.94 17.87
C ASP A 213 -15.75 -1.75 17.72
N GLY A 214 -14.45 -2.06 17.52
CA GLY A 214 -13.38 -1.08 17.45
C GLY A 214 -13.05 -0.47 18.82
N PHE A 215 -12.08 0.45 18.87
CA PHE A 215 -11.52 0.98 20.11
C PHE A 215 -12.07 2.36 20.52
N ARG A 216 -12.99 2.93 19.74
CA ARG A 216 -13.73 4.18 20.01
C ARG A 216 -15.21 4.04 19.65
N ASP A 217 -16.03 4.94 20.14
CA ASP A 217 -17.43 5.02 19.71
C ASP A 217 -17.51 5.18 18.20
N ASN A 218 -18.45 4.51 17.55
CA ASN A 218 -18.64 4.46 16.10
C ASN A 218 -17.41 3.98 15.30
N SER A 219 -16.62 3.05 15.84
CA SER A 219 -15.43 2.50 15.12
C SER A 219 -15.57 1.02 14.74
N TYR A 220 -16.80 0.51 14.68
CA TYR A 220 -17.10 -0.88 14.36
C TYR A 220 -16.72 -1.25 12.91
N LEU A 221 -16.45 -2.56 12.70
CA LEU A 221 -16.33 -3.19 11.39
C LEU A 221 -17.10 -4.51 11.37
N ARG A 222 -17.81 -4.77 10.28
CA ARG A 222 -18.41 -6.06 9.93
C ARG A 222 -18.03 -6.39 8.50
N GLN A 223 -17.24 -7.47 8.32
CA GLN A 223 -16.68 -7.86 7.02
C GLN A 223 -16.95 -9.32 6.74
N ASN A 224 -17.36 -9.61 5.50
CA ASN A 224 -17.39 -10.97 4.94
C ASN A 224 -16.55 -10.94 3.65
N ASP A 225 -15.76 -11.99 3.47
CA ASP A 225 -14.94 -12.18 2.26
C ASP A 225 -15.00 -13.62 1.79
N ALA A 226 -14.89 -13.82 0.48
CA ALA A 226 -14.78 -15.13 -0.14
C ALA A 226 -13.96 -15.05 -1.42
N SER A 227 -13.25 -16.13 -1.77
CA SER A 227 -12.54 -16.22 -3.03
C SER A 227 -12.52 -17.65 -3.57
N LEU A 228 -12.42 -17.78 -4.89
CA LEU A 228 -12.29 -19.04 -5.60
C LEU A 228 -11.22 -18.91 -6.69
N LYS A 229 -10.29 -19.85 -6.74
CA LYS A 229 -9.35 -20.03 -7.84
C LYS A 229 -9.55 -21.41 -8.46
N LEU A 230 -9.81 -21.47 -9.77
CA LEU A 230 -9.81 -22.68 -10.57
C LEU A 230 -8.53 -22.72 -11.40
N VAL A 231 -7.92 -23.88 -11.51
CA VAL A 231 -6.63 -24.06 -12.21
C VAL A 231 -6.69 -25.27 -13.13
N LEU A 232 -6.30 -25.05 -14.38
CA LEU A 232 -5.98 -26.12 -15.32
C LEU A 232 -4.50 -26.02 -15.69
N ASP A 233 -3.69 -26.94 -15.16
CA ASP A 233 -2.24 -26.91 -15.27
C ASP A 233 -1.72 -28.16 -16.01
N LYS A 234 -1.25 -27.95 -17.24
CA LYS A 234 -0.62 -28.99 -18.08
C LYS A 234 0.89 -28.85 -18.13
N LYS A 235 1.52 -28.68 -16.96
CA LYS A 235 2.99 -28.62 -16.77
C LYS A 235 3.72 -27.94 -17.92
N ASP A 236 4.13 -26.71 -17.74
CA ASP A 236 4.95 -25.88 -18.63
C ASP A 236 4.36 -25.55 -20.03
N ILE A 237 3.43 -26.33 -20.54
CA ILE A 237 2.80 -26.11 -21.84
C ILE A 237 1.76 -25.00 -21.77
N ILE A 238 0.81 -25.15 -20.81
CA ILE A 238 -0.25 -24.18 -20.60
C ILE A 238 -0.74 -24.25 -19.13
N ASP A 239 -0.86 -23.10 -18.51
CA ASP A 239 -1.47 -22.88 -17.21
C ASP A 239 -2.64 -21.89 -17.40
N ILE A 240 -3.85 -22.33 -17.10
CA ILE A 240 -5.03 -21.49 -17.13
C ILE A 240 -5.54 -21.36 -15.71
N SER A 241 -5.71 -20.14 -15.23
CA SER A 241 -6.33 -19.88 -13.94
C SER A 241 -7.46 -18.89 -14.06
N LEU A 242 -8.59 -19.21 -13.42
CA LEU A 242 -9.72 -18.30 -13.20
C LEU A 242 -9.80 -18.02 -11.71
N TYR A 243 -9.59 -16.76 -11.34
CA TYR A 243 -9.68 -16.28 -9.96
C TYR A 243 -10.87 -15.34 -9.82
N GLY A 244 -11.61 -15.45 -8.74
CA GLY A 244 -12.61 -14.47 -8.35
C GLY A 244 -12.61 -14.28 -6.85
N ASP A 245 -12.86 -13.05 -6.39
CA ASP A 245 -13.09 -12.70 -5.00
C ASP A 245 -14.27 -11.76 -4.85
N TYR A 246 -14.78 -11.71 -3.63
CA TYR A 246 -15.83 -10.78 -3.23
C TYR A 246 -15.66 -10.41 -1.76
N ILE A 247 -15.77 -9.11 -1.47
CA ILE A 247 -15.79 -8.57 -0.12
C ILE A 247 -17.01 -7.68 0.08
N ASN A 248 -17.60 -7.76 1.28
CA ASN A 248 -18.69 -6.91 1.73
C ASN A 248 -18.37 -6.40 3.14
N ARG A 249 -18.23 -5.07 3.29
CA ARG A 249 -17.93 -4.41 4.58
C ARG A 249 -19.02 -3.41 4.93
N LYS A 250 -19.27 -3.27 6.26
CA LYS A 250 -19.98 -2.14 6.85
C LYS A 250 -19.19 -1.66 8.06
N TYR A 251 -19.02 -0.36 8.19
CA TYR A 251 -18.20 0.20 9.26
C TYR A 251 -18.64 1.61 9.66
N GLY A 252 -18.40 1.95 10.92
CA GLY A 252 -18.57 3.30 11.43
C GLY A 252 -17.38 4.19 11.08
N MET A 253 -17.64 5.49 10.99
CA MET A 253 -16.64 6.53 10.73
C MET A 253 -16.62 7.54 11.88
N PRO A 254 -15.83 7.32 12.95
CA PRO A 254 -15.87 8.13 14.17
C PRO A 254 -15.31 9.55 13.99
N GLY A 255 -14.64 9.83 12.89
CA GLY A 255 -13.89 11.07 12.69
C GLY A 255 -12.72 11.22 13.66
N VAL A 256 -12.29 12.45 13.94
CA VAL A 256 -11.26 12.75 14.93
C VAL A 256 -11.72 12.47 16.35
N LYS A 257 -10.79 12.38 17.29
CA LYS A 257 -11.07 12.45 18.71
C LYS A 257 -11.18 13.93 19.11
N PRO A 258 -12.36 14.39 19.56
CA PRO A 258 -12.53 15.76 20.00
C PRO A 258 -11.60 16.13 21.15
N PRO A 259 -11.24 17.43 21.34
CA PRO A 259 -10.43 17.87 22.46
C PRO A 259 -11.03 17.49 23.81
N SER A 260 -10.15 17.29 24.82
CA SER A 260 -10.59 16.99 26.19
C SER A 260 -11.56 18.04 26.72
N GLY A 261 -12.63 17.59 27.38
CA GLY A 261 -13.69 18.44 27.90
C GLY A 261 -14.82 18.72 26.91
N THR A 262 -14.76 18.24 25.68
CA THR A 262 -15.89 18.30 24.75
C THR A 262 -17.09 17.54 25.32
N ARG A 263 -18.27 18.18 25.29
CA ARG A 263 -19.53 17.60 25.77
C ARG A 263 -20.29 16.94 24.64
N ASP A 264 -21.17 16.02 25.01
CA ASP A 264 -22.13 15.43 24.08
C ASP A 264 -22.98 16.52 23.43
N TYR A 265 -23.13 16.41 22.09
CA TYR A 265 -23.90 17.36 21.30
C TYR A 265 -25.07 16.68 20.58
N TYR A 266 -26.23 17.30 20.66
CA TYR A 266 -27.49 16.75 20.15
C TYR A 266 -28.19 17.74 19.21
N ILE A 267 -28.80 17.23 18.15
CA ILE A 267 -29.76 17.95 17.30
C ILE A 267 -31.01 17.08 17.18
N GLY A 268 -32.17 17.59 17.49
CA GLY A 268 -33.43 16.86 17.35
C GLY A 268 -33.53 15.56 18.18
N GLY A 269 -32.69 15.41 19.24
CA GLY A 269 -32.60 14.19 20.04
C GLY A 269 -31.56 13.17 19.57
N GLU A 270 -30.97 13.32 18.41
CA GLU A 270 -29.87 12.50 17.92
C GLU A 270 -28.52 13.03 18.41
N LYS A 271 -27.63 12.14 18.87
CA LYS A 271 -26.28 12.48 19.32
C LYS A 271 -25.32 12.50 18.13
N PHE A 272 -24.72 13.66 17.83
CA PHE A 272 -23.81 13.87 16.71
C PHE A 272 -22.36 13.60 17.05
N TYR A 273 -21.89 14.05 18.21
CA TYR A 273 -20.54 13.79 18.69
C TYR A 273 -20.47 13.72 20.22
N ASN A 274 -19.35 13.20 20.71
CA ASN A 274 -19.01 13.15 22.13
C ASN A 274 -17.49 13.34 22.33
N SER A 275 -16.95 13.05 23.51
CA SER A 275 -15.51 13.16 23.80
C SER A 275 -14.63 12.13 23.08
N GLU A 276 -15.20 11.06 22.52
CA GLU A 276 -14.46 9.98 21.87
C GLU A 276 -14.57 10.00 20.35
N ALA A 277 -15.65 10.54 19.78
CA ALA A 277 -15.91 10.55 18.35
C ALA A 277 -16.55 11.86 17.90
N ALA A 278 -15.98 12.48 16.86
CA ALA A 278 -16.51 13.70 16.24
C ALA A 278 -17.72 13.41 15.33
N ALA A 279 -17.94 12.15 14.94
CA ALA A 279 -19.02 11.71 14.08
C ALA A 279 -19.59 10.38 14.60
N LEU A 280 -20.76 10.41 15.23
CA LEU A 280 -21.42 9.24 15.78
C LEU A 280 -22.45 8.61 14.83
N LEU A 281 -22.89 9.36 13.81
CA LEU A 281 -23.90 8.94 12.85
C LEU A 281 -23.28 8.49 11.51
N ASP A 282 -22.04 8.87 11.25
CA ASP A 282 -21.37 8.61 10.00
C ASP A 282 -20.98 7.14 9.86
N HIS A 283 -21.27 6.58 8.72
CA HIS A 283 -20.92 5.19 8.43
C HIS A 283 -20.70 4.97 6.93
N SER A 284 -20.01 3.89 6.61
CA SER A 284 -19.76 3.54 5.22
C SER A 284 -19.83 2.02 5.01
N GLY A 285 -19.85 1.62 3.75
CA GLY A 285 -19.79 0.22 3.35
C GLY A 285 -19.19 0.03 1.98
N ASP A 286 -18.58 -1.13 1.77
CA ASP A 286 -17.98 -1.52 0.50
C ASP A 286 -18.55 -2.85 0.02
N LYS A 287 -18.69 -2.97 -1.31
CA LYS A 287 -18.94 -4.22 -2.00
C LYS A 287 -18.03 -4.28 -3.22
N ASP A 288 -16.93 -5.00 -3.07
CA ASP A 288 -15.92 -5.10 -4.12
C ASP A 288 -15.86 -6.54 -4.62
N GLY A 289 -15.71 -6.73 -5.92
CA GLY A 289 -15.53 -8.03 -6.56
C GLY A 289 -14.57 -7.94 -7.73
N HIS A 290 -13.72 -8.94 -7.86
CA HIS A 290 -12.74 -9.06 -8.93
C HIS A 290 -12.86 -10.43 -9.59
N VAL A 291 -12.71 -10.47 -10.91
CA VAL A 291 -12.56 -11.70 -11.69
C VAL A 291 -11.36 -11.56 -12.61
N VAL A 292 -10.47 -12.54 -12.59
CA VAL A 292 -9.24 -12.56 -13.39
C VAL A 292 -9.11 -13.91 -14.08
N LEU A 293 -9.03 -13.91 -15.40
CA LEU A 293 -8.64 -15.04 -16.22
C LEU A 293 -7.20 -14.85 -16.66
N GLU A 294 -6.31 -15.78 -16.34
CA GLU A 294 -4.92 -15.79 -16.78
C GLU A 294 -4.65 -17.04 -17.60
N VAL A 295 -3.98 -16.88 -18.72
CA VAL A 295 -3.51 -17.97 -19.60
C VAL A 295 -2.04 -17.75 -19.89
N LYS A 296 -1.18 -18.64 -19.40
CA LYS A 296 0.27 -18.54 -19.58
C LYS A 296 0.92 -19.86 -19.92
N GLY A 297 2.10 -19.79 -20.51
CA GLY A 297 2.87 -20.99 -20.86
C GLY A 297 4.20 -20.68 -21.52
N LYS A 298 5.03 -21.73 -21.56
CA LYS A 298 6.33 -21.71 -22.26
C LYS A 298 6.46 -22.97 -23.12
N PRO A 299 5.71 -23.04 -24.26
CA PRO A 299 5.62 -24.27 -25.05
C PRO A 299 6.97 -24.69 -25.69
N VAL A 300 7.87 -23.72 -25.87
CA VAL A 300 9.24 -23.96 -26.39
C VAL A 300 10.25 -23.10 -25.63
N LYS A 301 11.51 -23.49 -25.65
CA LYS A 301 12.57 -22.83 -24.84
C LYS A 301 12.78 -21.34 -25.20
N TRP A 302 12.52 -20.96 -26.44
CA TRP A 302 12.74 -19.60 -26.94
C TRP A 302 11.52 -18.71 -26.94
N PHE A 303 10.33 -19.23 -26.52
CA PHE A 303 9.07 -18.46 -26.53
C PHE A 303 8.20 -18.77 -25.31
N GLY A 304 7.77 -17.73 -24.62
CA GLY A 304 6.78 -17.76 -23.55
C GLY A 304 5.66 -16.73 -23.77
N TYR A 305 4.55 -16.87 -23.05
CA TYR A 305 3.45 -15.90 -23.10
C TYR A 305 2.69 -15.87 -21.76
N ASP A 306 2.10 -14.71 -21.44
CA ASP A 306 1.15 -14.51 -20.34
C ASP A 306 0.09 -13.52 -20.82
N LEU A 307 -1.17 -13.96 -20.79
CA LEU A 307 -2.35 -13.18 -21.21
C LEU A 307 -3.34 -13.14 -20.08
N LYS A 308 -3.86 -11.96 -19.75
CA LYS A 308 -4.87 -11.73 -18.70
C LYS A 308 -6.05 -10.96 -19.23
N GLY A 309 -7.23 -11.36 -18.77
CA GLY A 309 -8.44 -10.56 -18.85
C GLY A 309 -9.02 -10.40 -17.46
N HIS A 310 -9.49 -9.21 -17.11
CA HIS A 310 -10.05 -8.97 -15.78
C HIS A 310 -11.26 -8.06 -15.82
N TYR A 311 -12.14 -8.28 -14.83
CA TYR A 311 -13.24 -7.39 -14.53
C TYR A 311 -13.25 -7.09 -13.03
N THR A 312 -13.38 -5.83 -12.68
CA THR A 312 -13.46 -5.33 -11.32
C THR A 312 -14.71 -4.49 -11.16
N ASN A 313 -15.46 -4.72 -10.09
CA ASN A 313 -16.57 -3.85 -9.67
C ASN A 313 -16.38 -3.49 -8.20
N MET A 314 -16.29 -2.18 -7.93
CA MET A 314 -16.15 -1.65 -6.58
C MET A 314 -17.28 -0.67 -6.31
N GLU A 315 -18.07 -0.91 -5.28
CA GLU A 315 -19.13 -0.03 -4.80
C GLU A 315 -18.77 0.44 -3.39
N ASN A 316 -18.70 1.75 -3.20
CA ASN A 316 -18.56 2.37 -1.89
C ASN A 316 -19.82 3.20 -1.60
N HIS A 317 -20.42 2.99 -0.43
CA HIS A 317 -21.57 3.73 0.08
C HIS A 317 -21.13 4.53 1.28
N ASN A 318 -21.31 5.86 1.28
CA ASN A 318 -21.04 6.75 2.39
C ASN A 318 -22.30 7.45 2.86
N TYR A 319 -22.43 7.58 4.16
CA TYR A 319 -23.48 8.32 4.84
C TYR A 319 -22.85 9.23 5.90
N GLU A 320 -23.05 10.54 5.78
CA GLU A 320 -22.46 11.56 6.64
C GLU A 320 -23.51 12.53 7.13
N ARG A 321 -23.42 12.95 8.40
CA ARG A 321 -24.33 13.91 9.05
C ARG A 321 -23.53 15.08 9.64
N TYR A 322 -23.91 16.28 9.27
CA TYR A 322 -23.19 17.49 9.65
C TYR A 322 -23.67 18.03 11.01
N ALA A 323 -22.77 18.06 12.00
CA ALA A 323 -23.09 18.52 13.35
C ALA A 323 -23.45 20.01 13.45
N TYR A 324 -23.13 20.83 12.45
CA TYR A 324 -23.43 22.26 12.49
C TYR A 324 -24.92 22.59 12.24
N ASN A 325 -25.66 21.73 11.58
CA ASN A 325 -27.09 21.99 11.25
C ASN A 325 -27.95 20.73 11.22
N GLY A 326 -27.37 19.53 11.37
CA GLY A 326 -28.08 18.25 11.29
C GLY A 326 -28.41 17.75 9.88
N SER A 327 -28.10 18.50 8.83
CA SER A 327 -28.16 17.98 7.46
C SER A 327 -27.06 16.97 7.17
N GLY A 328 -26.94 16.49 5.94
CA GLY A 328 -25.90 15.55 5.61
C GLY A 328 -25.79 15.24 4.11
N TYR A 329 -25.04 14.22 3.80
CA TYR A 329 -24.84 13.73 2.45
C TYR A 329 -24.74 12.20 2.44
N GLU A 330 -25.36 11.59 1.44
CA GLU A 330 -25.28 10.13 1.22
C GLU A 330 -24.93 9.88 -0.23
N ASN A 331 -23.96 9.00 -0.49
CA ASN A 331 -23.61 8.69 -1.88
C ASN A 331 -23.17 7.24 -2.08
N TRP A 332 -23.31 6.82 -3.33
CA TRP A 332 -22.80 5.56 -3.87
C TRP A 332 -21.80 5.88 -4.97
N VAL A 333 -20.55 5.46 -4.78
CA VAL A 333 -19.50 5.57 -5.79
C VAL A 333 -19.24 4.19 -6.35
N THR A 334 -19.50 4.02 -7.64
CA THR A 334 -19.26 2.77 -8.36
C THR A 334 -18.11 2.94 -9.33
N ASN A 335 -17.15 2.02 -9.28
CA ASN A 335 -16.02 1.94 -10.18
C ASN A 335 -16.04 0.57 -10.87
N GLN A 336 -16.10 0.55 -12.20
CA GLN A 336 -16.03 -0.68 -12.98
C GLN A 336 -14.82 -0.62 -13.90
N VAL A 337 -14.03 -1.67 -13.91
CA VAL A 337 -12.85 -1.78 -14.78
C VAL A 337 -12.93 -3.06 -15.57
N LEU A 338 -12.95 -2.95 -16.90
CA LEU A 338 -12.74 -4.06 -17.80
C LEU A 338 -11.36 -3.89 -18.43
N GLY A 339 -10.48 -4.87 -18.24
CA GLY A 339 -9.12 -4.78 -18.74
C GLY A 339 -8.60 -6.08 -19.32
N THR A 340 -7.63 -5.91 -20.21
CA THR A 340 -6.81 -7.00 -20.73
C THR A 340 -5.37 -6.56 -20.75
N ASP A 341 -4.46 -7.40 -20.29
CA ASP A 341 -3.04 -7.22 -20.48
C ASP A 341 -2.36 -8.53 -20.90
N GLY A 342 -1.25 -8.41 -21.59
CA GLY A 342 -0.50 -9.59 -21.97
C GLY A 342 0.87 -9.23 -22.53
N HIS A 343 1.73 -10.24 -22.52
CA HIS A 343 3.05 -10.15 -23.11
C HIS A 343 3.51 -11.48 -23.68
N VAL A 344 4.51 -11.40 -24.54
CA VAL A 344 5.28 -12.53 -25.05
C VAL A 344 6.74 -12.33 -24.68
N ASP A 345 7.40 -13.42 -24.33
CA ASP A 345 8.83 -13.49 -24.04
C ASP A 345 9.54 -14.22 -25.16
N ILE A 346 10.53 -13.59 -25.73
CA ILE A 346 11.38 -14.14 -26.78
C ILE A 346 12.79 -14.25 -26.22
N TYR A 347 13.39 -15.43 -26.32
CA TYR A 347 14.78 -15.74 -25.94
C TYR A 347 15.59 -16.03 -27.18
N PRO A 348 16.13 -15.00 -27.90
CA PRO A 348 16.75 -15.16 -29.23
C PRO A 348 18.08 -15.93 -29.18
N PHE A 349 18.83 -15.80 -28.09
CA PHE A 349 20.06 -16.52 -27.80
C PHE A 349 20.33 -16.55 -26.29
N GLU A 350 21.32 -17.31 -25.86
CA GLU A 350 21.66 -17.45 -24.44
C GLU A 350 21.99 -16.09 -23.81
N GLY A 351 21.36 -15.79 -22.64
CA GLY A 351 21.54 -14.54 -21.92
C GLY A 351 20.70 -13.37 -22.43
N ALA A 352 19.96 -13.53 -23.56
CA ALA A 352 19.10 -12.46 -24.08
C ALA A 352 17.61 -12.78 -23.90
N LYS A 353 16.83 -11.78 -23.49
CA LYS A 353 15.37 -11.82 -23.40
C LYS A 353 14.80 -10.54 -23.99
N LEU A 354 13.73 -10.66 -24.76
CA LEU A 354 12.91 -9.56 -25.23
C LEU A 354 11.48 -9.82 -24.83
N LEU A 355 10.91 -8.93 -24.02
CA LEU A 355 9.52 -8.92 -23.65
C LEU A 355 8.79 -7.87 -24.49
N LEU A 356 7.67 -8.26 -25.13
CA LEU A 356 6.78 -7.37 -25.87
C LEU A 356 5.37 -7.52 -25.29
N GLY A 357 4.78 -6.43 -24.87
CA GLY A 357 3.50 -6.47 -24.22
C GLY A 357 2.58 -5.32 -24.58
N GLY A 358 1.30 -5.47 -24.20
CA GLY A 358 0.28 -4.47 -24.37
C GLY A 358 -0.80 -4.57 -23.30
N GLU A 359 -1.52 -3.49 -23.10
CA GLU A 359 -2.59 -3.38 -22.12
C GLU A 359 -3.72 -2.49 -22.67
N TYR A 360 -4.95 -2.89 -22.40
CA TYR A 360 -6.13 -2.09 -22.60
C TYR A 360 -6.98 -2.10 -21.33
N LYS A 361 -7.42 -0.94 -20.88
CA LYS A 361 -8.36 -0.78 -19.77
C LYS A 361 -9.46 0.18 -20.16
N ASN A 362 -10.70 -0.20 -19.89
CA ASN A 362 -11.86 0.69 -19.87
C ASN A 362 -12.32 0.83 -18.44
N PHE A 363 -12.50 2.06 -18.04
CA PHE A 363 -12.86 2.42 -16.69
C PHE A 363 -14.13 3.27 -16.73
N ASP A 364 -15.19 2.79 -16.06
CA ASP A 364 -16.47 3.48 -15.88
C ASP A 364 -16.61 3.90 -14.42
N TRP A 365 -16.84 5.18 -14.19
CA TRP A 365 -17.06 5.78 -12.89
C TRP A 365 -18.42 6.41 -12.79
N LYS A 366 -19.11 6.15 -11.66
CA LYS A 366 -20.38 6.76 -11.34
C LYS A 366 -20.39 7.18 -9.87
N ASN A 367 -20.82 8.42 -9.61
CA ASN A 367 -21.13 8.93 -8.28
C ASN A 367 -22.59 9.37 -8.25
N GLU A 368 -23.42 8.70 -7.45
CA GLU A 368 -24.81 9.00 -7.23
C GLU A 368 -25.00 9.47 -5.79
N GLY A 369 -25.25 10.76 -5.62
CA GLY A 369 -25.31 11.43 -4.33
C GLY A 369 -26.70 12.01 -4.03
N PHE A 370 -26.99 12.16 -2.73
CA PHE A 370 -28.22 12.75 -2.20
C PHE A 370 -27.87 13.68 -1.04
N ASP A 371 -28.42 14.90 -1.10
CA ASP A 371 -28.43 15.75 0.09
C ASP A 371 -29.43 15.19 1.10
N LEU A 372 -29.06 15.25 2.39
CA LEU A 372 -29.91 14.85 3.49
C LEU A 372 -30.45 16.08 4.22
N ASP A 373 -31.74 16.10 4.52
CA ASP A 373 -32.33 17.12 5.39
C ASP A 373 -31.92 16.94 6.85
N THR A 374 -32.36 17.82 7.73
CA THR A 374 -32.06 17.78 9.17
C THR A 374 -32.57 16.54 9.90
N THR A 375 -33.42 15.73 9.26
CA THR A 375 -33.93 14.45 9.79
C THR A 375 -33.20 13.24 9.20
N GLY A 376 -32.23 13.46 8.29
CA GLY A 376 -31.49 12.41 7.60
C GLY A 376 -32.24 11.82 6.38
N LYS A 377 -33.31 12.48 5.92
CA LYS A 377 -34.06 12.05 4.74
C LYS A 377 -33.43 12.61 3.47
N GLN A 378 -33.29 11.77 2.44
CA GLN A 378 -32.81 12.16 1.11
C GLN A 378 -33.72 13.21 0.47
N THR A 379 -33.11 14.22 -0.16
CA THR A 379 -33.79 15.35 -0.81
C THR A 379 -33.33 15.51 -2.25
N VAL A 380 -32.23 16.22 -2.50
CA VAL A 380 -31.75 16.49 -3.86
C VAL A 380 -30.85 15.36 -4.31
N LYS A 381 -31.09 14.82 -5.50
CA LYS A 381 -30.23 13.81 -6.14
C LYS A 381 -29.27 14.47 -7.12
N THR A 382 -28.01 14.07 -7.06
CA THR A 382 -26.95 14.44 -8.01
C THR A 382 -26.35 13.16 -8.60
N THR A 383 -26.12 13.14 -9.91
CA THR A 383 -25.44 12.00 -10.56
C THR A 383 -24.34 12.52 -11.47
N ASN A 384 -23.14 11.95 -11.35
CA ASN A 384 -21.98 12.24 -12.19
C ASN A 384 -21.42 10.92 -12.69
N GLU A 385 -21.08 10.88 -13.97
CA GLU A 385 -20.56 9.70 -14.63
C GLU A 385 -19.39 10.10 -15.53
N ALA A 386 -18.37 9.24 -15.61
CA ALA A 386 -17.26 9.41 -16.54
C ALA A 386 -16.73 8.06 -17.00
N GLN A 387 -16.24 8.04 -18.23
CA GLN A 387 -15.56 6.90 -18.81
C GLN A 387 -14.18 7.31 -19.26
N ILE A 388 -13.17 6.54 -18.86
CA ILE A 388 -11.78 6.73 -19.25
C ILE A 388 -11.25 5.41 -19.81
N PHE A 389 -10.56 5.46 -20.93
CA PHE A 389 -9.86 4.30 -21.44
C PHE A 389 -8.36 4.57 -21.58
N THR A 390 -7.58 3.53 -21.37
CA THR A 390 -6.12 3.52 -21.49
C THR A 390 -5.69 2.42 -22.45
N LYS A 391 -4.76 2.75 -23.33
CA LYS A 391 -4.10 1.80 -24.27
C LYS A 391 -2.61 1.96 -24.11
N SER A 392 -1.89 0.85 -23.99
CA SER A 392 -0.44 0.92 -23.92
C SER A 392 0.25 -0.23 -24.63
N ALA A 393 1.45 0.06 -25.09
CA ALA A 393 2.41 -0.93 -25.58
C ALA A 393 3.72 -0.75 -24.81
N PHE A 394 4.37 -1.86 -24.45
CA PHE A 394 5.64 -1.81 -23.73
C PHE A 394 6.59 -2.91 -24.22
N THR A 395 7.86 -2.64 -24.07
CA THR A 395 8.93 -3.57 -24.40
C THR A 395 10.03 -3.48 -23.34
N GLU A 396 10.65 -4.62 -23.08
CA GLU A 396 11.81 -4.73 -22.21
C GLU A 396 12.83 -5.66 -22.84
N ALA A 397 14.05 -5.18 -23.05
CA ALA A 397 15.16 -5.95 -23.54
C ALA A 397 16.15 -6.18 -22.40
N GLU A 398 16.50 -7.42 -22.16
CA GLU A 398 17.48 -7.84 -21.17
C GLU A 398 18.64 -8.55 -21.85
N TYR A 399 19.85 -8.27 -21.41
CA TYR A 399 21.05 -8.96 -21.88
C TYR A 399 22.02 -9.24 -20.74
N ARG A 400 22.40 -10.50 -20.63
CA ARG A 400 23.35 -11.03 -19.65
C ARG A 400 24.58 -11.56 -20.42
N PRO A 401 25.60 -10.73 -20.71
CA PRO A 401 26.81 -11.17 -21.40
C PRO A 401 27.65 -12.15 -20.56
N SER A 402 27.49 -12.16 -19.26
CA SER A 402 28.19 -13.07 -18.34
C SER A 402 27.39 -13.28 -17.07
N GLN A 403 27.78 -14.22 -16.22
CA GLN A 403 27.18 -14.42 -14.89
C GLN A 403 27.35 -13.20 -13.97
N TYR A 404 28.27 -12.29 -14.26
CA TYR A 404 28.61 -11.12 -13.44
C TYR A 404 27.86 -9.84 -13.83
N LEU A 405 27.24 -9.80 -15.00
CA LEU A 405 26.66 -8.57 -15.53
C LEU A 405 25.35 -8.84 -16.26
N LYS A 406 24.31 -8.08 -15.91
CA LYS A 406 23.05 -8.03 -16.65
C LYS A 406 22.65 -6.57 -16.85
N ALA A 407 22.26 -6.21 -18.06
CA ALA A 407 21.69 -4.91 -18.40
C ALA A 407 20.23 -5.07 -18.87
N LEU A 408 19.41 -4.08 -18.57
CA LEU A 408 18.01 -4.01 -18.96
C LEU A 408 17.70 -2.63 -19.50
N ALA A 409 16.93 -2.57 -20.58
CA ALA A 409 16.34 -1.33 -21.09
C ALA A 409 14.88 -1.57 -21.47
N GLY A 410 14.01 -0.70 -21.02
CA GLY A 410 12.58 -0.79 -21.26
C GLY A 410 11.98 0.52 -21.74
N PHE A 411 10.84 0.42 -22.43
CA PHE A 411 10.07 1.56 -22.90
C PHE A 411 8.58 1.22 -22.90
N ARG A 412 7.75 2.12 -22.36
CA ARG A 412 6.28 2.06 -22.45
C ARG A 412 5.77 3.33 -23.12
N HIS A 413 4.86 3.16 -24.05
CA HIS A 413 4.00 4.20 -24.58
C HIS A 413 2.58 3.94 -24.08
N GLU A 414 2.01 4.91 -23.38
CA GLU A 414 0.65 4.83 -22.85
C GLU A 414 -0.16 6.02 -23.36
N ASN A 415 -1.37 5.76 -23.87
CA ASN A 415 -2.34 6.75 -24.29
C ASN A 415 -3.59 6.64 -23.44
N ASN A 416 -3.97 7.74 -22.81
CA ASN A 416 -5.16 7.86 -21.97
C ASN A 416 -6.13 8.88 -22.57
N SER A 417 -7.43 8.56 -22.57
CA SER A 417 -8.46 9.42 -23.17
C SER A 417 -8.66 10.76 -22.46
N ALA A 418 -8.25 10.88 -21.19
CA ALA A 418 -8.45 12.10 -20.41
C ALA A 418 -7.30 13.10 -20.58
N PHE A 419 -6.02 12.65 -20.59
CA PHE A 419 -4.86 13.55 -20.55
C PHE A 419 -3.81 13.28 -21.65
N GLY A 420 -4.10 12.38 -22.61
CA GLY A 420 -3.19 12.10 -23.73
C GLY A 420 -2.10 11.07 -23.43
N SER A 421 -0.92 11.23 -24.07
CA SER A 421 0.10 10.19 -24.09
C SER A 421 1.26 10.45 -23.12
N GLN A 422 1.82 9.35 -22.58
CA GLN A 422 3.05 9.34 -21.79
C GLN A 422 4.06 8.34 -22.34
N ASN A 423 5.36 8.71 -22.25
CA ASN A 423 6.49 7.85 -22.65
C ASN A 423 7.36 7.60 -21.43
N LEU A 424 7.63 6.34 -21.13
CA LEU A 424 8.24 5.89 -19.88
C LEU A 424 9.46 5.01 -20.16
N PRO A 425 10.66 5.59 -20.34
CA PRO A 425 11.89 4.83 -20.41
C PRO A 425 12.33 4.31 -19.04
N LEU A 426 12.96 3.14 -19.01
CA LEU A 426 13.56 2.51 -17.83
C LEU A 426 14.91 1.90 -18.21
N PHE A 427 15.90 2.03 -17.32
CA PHE A 427 17.22 1.41 -17.44
C PHE A 427 17.58 0.70 -16.15
N GLY A 428 18.06 -0.53 -16.27
CA GLY A 428 18.50 -1.36 -15.17
C GLY A 428 19.90 -1.93 -15.42
N LEU A 429 20.71 -2.01 -14.36
CA LEU A 429 22.01 -2.66 -14.38
C LEU A 429 22.17 -3.49 -13.11
N VAL A 430 22.61 -4.74 -13.29
CA VAL A 430 22.95 -5.62 -12.17
C VAL A 430 24.38 -6.12 -12.35
N ILE A 431 25.17 -5.98 -11.30
CA ILE A 431 26.55 -6.45 -11.22
C ILE A 431 26.64 -7.45 -10.07
N ASN A 432 26.98 -8.69 -10.37
CA ASN A 432 27.13 -9.80 -9.44
C ASN A 432 28.62 -10.18 -9.32
N PRO A 433 29.46 -9.42 -8.59
CA PRO A 433 30.90 -9.69 -8.51
C PRO A 433 31.19 -11.05 -7.87
N PHE A 434 30.25 -11.51 -7.02
CA PHE A 434 30.29 -12.83 -6.38
C PHE A 434 28.87 -13.41 -6.38
N GLU A 435 28.73 -14.72 -6.23
CA GLU A 435 27.43 -15.41 -6.13
C GLU A 435 26.56 -14.90 -4.97
N THR A 436 27.20 -14.39 -3.92
CA THR A 436 26.59 -13.89 -2.69
C THR A 436 26.40 -12.37 -2.67
N THR A 437 26.72 -11.65 -3.75
CA THR A 437 26.70 -10.19 -3.82
C THR A 437 26.02 -9.70 -5.08
N ALA A 438 25.03 -8.81 -4.94
CA ALA A 438 24.39 -8.14 -6.08
C ALA A 438 24.40 -6.62 -5.86
N LEU A 439 25.02 -5.87 -6.78
CA LEU A 439 24.89 -4.42 -6.89
C LEU A 439 23.91 -4.11 -8.02
N LYS A 440 22.86 -3.39 -7.71
CA LYS A 440 21.71 -3.11 -8.56
C LYS A 440 21.55 -1.62 -8.77
N ILE A 441 21.31 -1.19 -9.99
CA ILE A 441 21.04 0.21 -10.35
C ILE A 441 19.78 0.22 -11.19
N ASN A 442 18.84 1.09 -10.84
CA ASN A 442 17.60 1.29 -11.57
C ASN A 442 17.37 2.80 -11.76
N HIS A 443 17.06 3.22 -12.98
CA HIS A 443 16.77 4.59 -13.33
C HIS A 443 15.64 4.65 -14.34
N GLY A 444 14.59 5.42 -14.06
CA GLY A 444 13.45 5.46 -14.96
C GLY A 444 12.50 6.64 -14.73
N LYS A 445 11.69 6.87 -15.75
CA LYS A 445 10.60 7.82 -15.71
C LYS A 445 9.34 7.16 -15.20
N HIS A 446 8.57 7.86 -14.39
CA HIS A 446 7.29 7.43 -13.88
C HIS A 446 6.24 8.52 -13.98
N PHE A 447 4.97 8.16 -13.83
CA PHE A 447 3.88 9.10 -13.80
C PHE A 447 2.71 8.61 -12.93
N LEU A 448 1.88 9.58 -12.50
CA LEU A 448 0.61 9.33 -11.82
C LEU A 448 -0.50 10.09 -12.56
N ALA A 449 -1.49 9.35 -13.04
CA ALA A 449 -2.66 9.92 -13.71
C ALA A 449 -3.54 10.67 -12.72
N PRO A 450 -4.17 11.80 -13.12
CA PRO A 450 -5.25 12.41 -12.36
C PRO A 450 -6.41 11.40 -12.23
N THR A 451 -7.06 11.41 -11.07
CA THR A 451 -8.21 10.54 -10.82
C THR A 451 -9.49 11.09 -11.42
N PRO A 452 -10.54 10.29 -11.65
CA PRO A 452 -11.86 10.79 -12.02
C PRO A 452 -12.42 11.82 -11.03
N ASN A 453 -12.12 11.69 -9.74
CA ASN A 453 -12.50 12.70 -8.77
C ASN A 453 -11.78 14.05 -9.03
N ASP A 454 -10.51 14.02 -9.42
CA ASP A 454 -9.79 15.24 -9.78
C ASP A 454 -10.33 15.86 -11.08
N LEU A 455 -10.65 15.02 -12.07
CA LEU A 455 -11.09 15.49 -13.39
C LEU A 455 -12.56 15.94 -13.41
N TYR A 456 -13.45 15.16 -12.75
CA TYR A 456 -14.89 15.24 -12.95
C TYR A 456 -15.70 15.41 -11.66
N TRP A 457 -15.07 15.86 -10.55
CA TRP A 457 -15.82 16.17 -9.33
C TRP A 457 -16.96 17.15 -9.65
N PRO A 458 -18.17 16.95 -9.08
CA PRO A 458 -19.32 17.80 -9.34
C PRO A 458 -19.02 19.28 -9.14
N ALA A 459 -19.40 20.10 -10.12
CA ALA A 459 -19.30 21.54 -9.98
C ALA A 459 -20.32 22.05 -8.96
N GLY A 460 -19.83 22.62 -7.89
CA GLY A 460 -20.60 23.24 -6.83
C GLY A 460 -20.11 24.66 -6.52
N PRO A 461 -20.72 25.32 -5.55
CA PRO A 461 -20.31 26.68 -5.19
C PRO A 461 -18.94 26.72 -4.49
N TYR A 462 -18.44 25.60 -3.96
CA TYR A 462 -17.21 25.53 -3.18
C TYR A 462 -16.14 24.62 -3.78
N THR A 463 -16.52 23.66 -4.63
CA THR A 463 -15.63 22.66 -5.20
C THR A 463 -16.00 22.32 -6.63
N ARG A 464 -15.02 22.00 -7.47
CA ARG A 464 -15.21 21.43 -8.81
C ARG A 464 -13.97 20.67 -9.26
N GLY A 465 -14.13 19.67 -10.13
CA GLY A 465 -13.04 19.03 -10.83
C GLY A 465 -12.40 19.91 -11.91
N ASN A 466 -11.30 19.43 -12.47
CA ASN A 466 -10.56 20.11 -13.55
C ASN A 466 -10.19 19.09 -14.64
N ALA A 467 -10.88 19.15 -15.76
CA ALA A 467 -10.66 18.24 -16.89
C ALA A 467 -9.35 18.52 -17.66
N ASP A 468 -8.71 19.67 -17.42
CA ASP A 468 -7.46 20.09 -18.10
C ASP A 468 -6.19 19.63 -17.34
N LEU A 469 -6.33 18.83 -16.29
CA LEU A 469 -5.19 18.32 -15.53
C LEU A 469 -4.26 17.47 -16.38
N LYS A 470 -2.99 17.63 -16.11
CA LYS A 470 -1.90 16.77 -16.62
C LYS A 470 -1.53 15.73 -15.58
N PRO A 471 -0.93 14.59 -15.99
CA PRO A 471 -0.36 13.66 -15.02
C PRO A 471 0.81 14.27 -14.26
N GLU A 472 0.98 13.85 -13.00
CA GLU A 472 2.24 14.06 -12.27
C GLU A 472 3.34 13.23 -12.94
N ILE A 473 4.52 13.80 -13.10
CA ILE A 473 5.64 13.16 -13.82
C ILE A 473 6.90 13.23 -12.97
N GLY A 474 7.69 12.17 -12.98
CA GLY A 474 8.95 12.20 -12.25
C GLY A 474 9.98 11.22 -12.76
N TRP A 475 11.15 11.31 -12.13
CA TRP A 475 12.28 10.40 -12.35
C TRP A 475 12.76 9.84 -11.02
N HIS A 476 13.21 8.60 -11.04
CA HIS A 476 13.84 7.97 -9.90
C HIS A 476 15.22 7.42 -10.27
N THR A 477 16.06 7.30 -9.25
CA THR A 477 17.34 6.57 -9.31
C THR A 477 17.50 5.80 -8.03
N ASP A 478 17.66 4.49 -8.15
CA ASP A 478 17.91 3.59 -7.03
C ASP A 478 19.24 2.89 -7.21
N VAL A 479 20.01 2.79 -6.12
CA VAL A 479 21.23 1.98 -6.05
C VAL A 479 21.12 1.07 -4.84
N THR A 480 21.13 -0.25 -5.06
CA THR A 480 20.94 -1.26 -4.01
C THR A 480 22.08 -2.25 -4.01
N LEU A 481 22.67 -2.47 -2.83
CA LEU A 481 23.58 -3.56 -2.57
C LEU A 481 22.84 -4.65 -1.77
N GLU A 482 22.85 -5.87 -2.27
CA GLU A 482 22.39 -7.07 -1.54
C GLU A 482 23.58 -7.98 -1.30
N GLN A 483 23.73 -8.45 -0.07
CA GLN A 483 24.83 -9.30 0.37
C GLN A 483 24.31 -10.46 1.21
N SER A 484 24.64 -11.69 0.82
CA SER A 484 24.47 -12.88 1.62
C SER A 484 25.80 -13.35 2.17
N LEU A 485 25.84 -13.71 3.45
CA LEU A 485 27.03 -14.18 4.15
C LEU A 485 26.67 -15.35 5.07
N LEU A 486 27.67 -16.07 5.58
CA LEU A 486 27.52 -17.15 6.56
C LEU A 486 26.55 -18.25 6.07
N ASN A 487 26.62 -18.64 4.80
CA ASN A 487 25.72 -19.62 4.15
C ASN A 487 24.24 -19.18 4.33
N ASP A 488 23.94 -17.95 3.89
CA ASP A 488 22.63 -17.30 3.92
C ASP A 488 22.05 -17.03 5.33
N LYS A 489 22.85 -17.24 6.40
CA LYS A 489 22.45 -16.90 7.78
C LYS A 489 22.59 -15.40 8.10
N LEU A 490 23.23 -14.62 7.25
CA LEU A 490 23.27 -13.17 7.33
C LEU A 490 22.96 -12.61 5.93
N PHE A 491 21.80 -12.02 5.81
CA PHE A 491 21.40 -11.31 4.59
C PHE A 491 21.27 -9.82 4.88
N MET A 492 21.86 -8.98 4.03
CA MET A 492 21.85 -7.52 4.18
C MET A 492 21.44 -6.86 2.87
N THR A 493 20.63 -5.82 2.98
CA THR A 493 20.27 -4.93 1.87
C THR A 493 20.55 -3.50 2.30
N ILE A 494 21.25 -2.75 1.43
CA ILE A 494 21.50 -1.31 1.60
C ILE A 494 21.06 -0.63 0.31
N SER A 495 20.10 0.28 0.40
CA SER A 495 19.55 0.99 -0.77
C SER A 495 19.63 2.50 -0.57
N TYR A 496 20.15 3.21 -1.55
CA TYR A 496 19.98 4.64 -1.71
C TYR A 496 18.92 4.90 -2.78
N PHE A 497 18.05 5.87 -2.54
CA PHE A 497 17.05 6.30 -3.52
C PHE A 497 17.01 7.82 -3.65
N HIS A 498 16.74 8.26 -4.87
CA HIS A 498 16.50 9.65 -5.24
C HIS A 498 15.26 9.75 -6.12
N TRP A 499 14.33 10.63 -5.76
CA TRP A 499 13.07 10.86 -6.45
C TRP A 499 12.82 12.33 -6.67
N ASN A 500 12.32 12.69 -7.84
CA ASN A 500 11.66 13.96 -8.06
C ASN A 500 10.32 13.75 -8.76
N VAL A 501 9.34 14.57 -8.44
CA VAL A 501 8.02 14.59 -9.06
C VAL A 501 7.65 16.04 -9.33
N ASP A 502 7.28 16.33 -10.55
CA ASP A 502 6.81 17.63 -11.00
C ASP A 502 5.31 17.54 -11.34
N ASP A 503 4.66 18.68 -11.50
CA ASP A 503 3.23 18.79 -11.84
C ASP A 503 2.30 18.09 -10.85
N LYS A 504 2.69 18.02 -9.55
CA LYS A 504 1.90 17.36 -8.53
C LYS A 504 0.53 18.01 -8.37
N ILE A 505 -0.52 17.17 -8.34
CA ILE A 505 -1.91 17.63 -8.25
C ILE A 505 -2.26 17.98 -6.80
N GLN A 506 -2.79 19.18 -6.62
CA GLN A 506 -3.31 19.66 -5.34
C GLN A 506 -4.63 20.39 -5.52
N TRP A 507 -5.53 20.23 -4.54
CA TRP A 507 -6.79 20.97 -4.45
C TRP A 507 -6.53 22.32 -3.79
N GLU A 508 -6.77 23.40 -4.52
CA GLU A 508 -6.49 24.77 -4.11
C GLU A 508 -7.63 25.69 -4.55
N PRO A 509 -7.90 26.80 -3.84
CA PRO A 509 -8.84 27.80 -4.32
C PRO A 509 -8.34 28.44 -5.62
N ASP A 510 -9.22 28.53 -6.61
CA ASP A 510 -9.00 29.30 -7.84
C ASP A 510 -9.30 30.79 -7.62
N SER A 511 -9.22 31.58 -8.70
CA SER A 511 -9.50 33.03 -8.65
C SER A 511 -10.95 33.39 -8.25
N GLN A 512 -11.85 32.42 -8.23
CA GLN A 512 -13.25 32.57 -7.81
C GLN A 512 -13.50 32.03 -6.39
N GLY A 513 -12.47 31.56 -5.70
CA GLY A 513 -12.58 30.95 -4.38
C GLY A 513 -13.12 29.51 -4.39
N VAL A 514 -13.24 28.89 -5.56
CA VAL A 514 -13.69 27.52 -5.72
C VAL A 514 -12.50 26.58 -5.63
N PHE A 515 -12.54 25.62 -4.71
CA PHE A 515 -11.51 24.58 -4.62
C PHE A 515 -11.54 23.69 -5.87
N THR A 516 -10.41 23.69 -6.59
CA THR A 516 -10.24 22.93 -7.82
C THR A 516 -8.84 22.29 -7.83
N PRO A 517 -8.66 21.08 -8.37
CA PRO A 517 -7.34 20.46 -8.46
C PRO A 517 -6.53 21.13 -9.58
N ILE A 518 -5.26 21.43 -9.29
CA ILE A 518 -4.32 22.05 -10.22
C ILE A 518 -2.96 21.38 -10.14
N ASN A 519 -2.23 21.37 -11.27
CA ASN A 519 -0.82 20.94 -11.33
C ASN A 519 0.06 22.10 -10.84
N LEU A 520 0.46 22.07 -9.59
CA LEU A 520 1.14 23.19 -8.96
C LEU A 520 2.42 22.81 -8.24
N ALA A 521 2.42 21.67 -7.55
CA ALA A 521 3.42 21.33 -6.57
C ALA A 521 4.55 20.49 -7.14
N SER A 522 5.68 20.46 -6.46
CA SER A 522 6.75 19.50 -6.70
C SER A 522 7.02 18.69 -5.43
N TYR A 523 7.60 17.49 -5.61
CA TYR A 523 8.03 16.63 -4.52
C TYR A 523 9.42 16.10 -4.84
N LYS A 524 10.28 16.07 -3.83
CA LYS A 524 11.62 15.51 -3.93
C LYS A 524 11.92 14.71 -2.68
N ALA A 525 12.52 13.53 -2.84
CA ALA A 525 12.99 12.73 -1.73
C ALA A 525 14.35 12.11 -2.02
N ASP A 526 15.20 12.13 -1.00
CA ASP A 526 16.45 11.37 -0.94
C ASP A 526 16.40 10.47 0.31
N GLY A 527 16.89 9.24 0.23
CA GLY A 527 16.89 8.39 1.42
C GLY A 527 17.83 7.21 1.37
N LEU A 528 17.97 6.60 2.54
CA LEU A 528 18.77 5.41 2.78
C LEU A 528 17.93 4.36 3.50
N GLU A 529 17.95 3.16 2.99
CA GLU A 529 17.33 1.98 3.60
C GLU A 529 18.41 0.95 3.95
N VAL A 530 18.32 0.38 5.15
CA VAL A 530 19.15 -0.74 5.57
C VAL A 530 18.25 -1.82 6.12
N GLY A 531 18.29 -2.99 5.53
CA GLY A 531 17.61 -4.20 5.99
C GLY A 531 18.62 -5.29 6.32
N THR A 532 18.39 -6.03 7.39
CA THR A 532 19.25 -7.15 7.78
C THR A 532 18.40 -8.27 8.35
N ARG A 533 18.71 -9.51 7.96
CA ARG A 533 18.20 -10.75 8.57
C ARG A 533 19.36 -11.61 9.04
N ILE A 534 19.34 -11.98 10.30
CA ILE A 534 20.39 -12.73 11.00
C ILE A 534 19.78 -14.01 11.55
N GLY A 535 20.33 -15.15 11.18
CA GLY A 535 19.87 -16.45 11.66
C GLY A 535 19.27 -17.33 10.54
N PRO A 536 18.75 -18.53 10.93
CA PRO A 536 18.60 -18.97 12.32
C PRO A 536 19.93 -19.32 12.99
N PHE A 537 20.11 -18.82 14.23
CA PHE A 537 21.12 -19.28 15.16
C PHE A 537 20.41 -19.74 16.43
N TYR A 538 20.56 -21.01 16.81
CA TYR A 538 19.86 -21.61 17.97
C TYR A 538 18.35 -21.38 17.89
N ASP A 539 17.75 -21.60 16.72
CA ASP A 539 16.31 -21.43 16.44
C ASP A 539 15.83 -19.96 16.52
N LEU A 540 16.75 -18.98 16.63
CA LEU A 540 16.47 -17.55 16.68
C LEU A 540 16.81 -16.89 15.35
N THR A 541 15.86 -16.11 14.83
CA THR A 541 16.05 -15.22 13.67
C THR A 541 15.75 -13.79 14.09
N LEU A 542 16.66 -12.87 13.78
CA LEU A 542 16.52 -11.44 14.00
C LEU A 542 16.44 -10.72 12.65
N ALA A 543 15.37 -9.99 12.40
CA ALA A 543 15.24 -9.06 11.28
C ALA A 543 15.25 -7.63 11.80
N LEU A 544 16.07 -6.77 11.20
CA LEU A 544 16.17 -5.35 11.55
C LEU A 544 16.06 -4.51 10.29
N SER A 545 15.38 -3.39 10.39
CA SER A 545 15.35 -2.41 9.32
C SER A 545 15.44 -0.97 9.84
N TYR A 546 16.11 -0.16 9.06
CA TYR A 546 16.20 1.29 9.25
C TYR A 546 15.91 1.98 7.94
N THR A 547 15.10 3.03 8.00
CA THR A 547 14.81 3.90 6.85
C THR A 547 15.02 5.35 7.27
N TYR A 548 15.84 6.06 6.51
CA TYR A 548 15.97 7.51 6.54
C TYR A 548 15.37 8.09 5.28
N THR A 549 14.52 9.10 5.40
CA THR A 549 13.87 9.79 4.29
C THR A 549 13.95 11.30 4.50
N ASP A 550 14.65 12.00 3.60
CA ASP A 550 14.65 13.47 3.51
C ASP A 550 13.73 13.86 2.34
N ALA A 551 12.51 14.26 2.67
CA ALA A 551 11.48 14.57 1.69
C ALA A 551 11.03 16.03 1.80
N GLU A 552 11.02 16.72 0.66
CA GLU A 552 10.60 18.11 0.52
C GLU A 552 9.39 18.19 -0.44
N GLU A 553 8.44 19.05 -0.14
CA GLU A 553 7.35 19.44 -1.03
C GLU A 553 7.29 20.94 -1.20
N GLU A 554 6.88 21.40 -2.39
CA GLU A 554 6.62 22.80 -2.69
C GLU A 554 5.12 23.03 -2.78
N ASN A 555 4.61 23.95 -1.95
CA ASN A 555 3.18 24.22 -1.82
C ASN A 555 2.93 25.72 -1.70
N ARG A 556 1.67 26.15 -1.91
CA ARG A 556 1.22 27.50 -1.58
C ARG A 556 1.17 27.69 -0.08
N GLU A 557 1.72 28.82 0.36
CA GLU A 557 1.55 29.32 1.73
C GLU A 557 0.77 30.61 1.68
N TYR A 558 -0.46 30.57 2.22
CA TYR A 558 -1.39 31.69 2.15
C TYR A 558 -1.16 32.67 3.30
N THR A 559 -1.08 33.94 2.97
CA THR A 559 -1.09 35.06 3.93
C THR A 559 -2.47 35.73 3.98
N ARG A 560 -3.30 35.52 2.96
CA ARG A 560 -4.66 36.04 2.88
C ARG A 560 -5.56 35.06 2.10
N GLN A 561 -6.73 34.74 2.64
CA GLN A 561 -7.78 33.94 2.00
C GLN A 561 -9.12 34.66 2.16
N ASP A 562 -9.44 35.56 1.24
CA ASP A 562 -10.70 36.26 1.17
C ASP A 562 -11.60 35.60 0.12
N TYR A 563 -12.69 35.01 0.53
CA TYR A 563 -13.63 34.33 -0.36
C TYR A 563 -14.68 35.27 -0.98
N GLY A 564 -14.52 36.60 -0.80
CA GLY A 564 -15.40 37.57 -1.42
C GLY A 564 -16.82 37.62 -0.83
N TRP A 565 -16.94 37.80 0.49
CA TRP A 565 -18.25 37.94 1.12
C TRP A 565 -18.52 39.39 1.56
N PRO A 566 -19.66 39.96 1.27
CA PRO A 566 -20.82 39.47 0.48
C PRO A 566 -20.52 39.27 -1.02
N PRO A 567 -21.38 38.53 -1.76
CA PRO A 567 -21.04 37.95 -3.07
C PRO A 567 -20.69 38.92 -4.21
N PHE A 568 -20.65 40.21 -3.95
CA PHE A 568 -20.20 41.26 -4.93
C PHE A 568 -18.75 41.73 -4.66
N ILE A 569 -18.09 41.19 -3.65
CA ILE A 569 -16.64 41.46 -3.43
C ILE A 569 -15.90 40.30 -4.09
N PRO A 570 -14.98 40.58 -5.06
CA PRO A 570 -14.19 39.52 -5.68
C PRO A 570 -13.32 38.83 -4.62
N PRO A 571 -13.12 37.50 -4.72
CA PRO A 571 -12.16 36.79 -3.88
C PRO A 571 -10.74 37.37 -4.04
N ASP A 572 -9.98 37.44 -2.93
CA ASP A 572 -8.58 37.86 -2.90
C ASP A 572 -7.73 36.83 -2.13
N PHE A 573 -6.84 36.14 -2.86
CA PHE A 573 -5.94 35.15 -2.31
C PHE A 573 -4.49 35.60 -2.49
N GLN A 574 -3.77 35.77 -1.39
CA GLN A 574 -2.35 36.11 -1.41
C GLN A 574 -1.54 34.97 -0.86
N TYR A 575 -0.56 34.49 -1.64
CA TYR A 575 0.28 33.36 -1.28
C TYR A 575 1.69 33.48 -1.85
N SER A 576 2.62 32.74 -1.29
CA SER A 576 3.94 32.46 -1.84
C SER A 576 4.14 30.96 -2.04
N MET A 577 5.00 30.58 -2.99
CA MET A 577 5.45 29.19 -3.13
C MET A 577 6.58 28.94 -2.13
N VAL A 578 6.44 27.91 -1.31
CA VAL A 578 7.39 27.57 -0.25
C VAL A 578 7.78 26.11 -0.33
N LYS A 579 9.09 25.87 -0.33
CA LYS A 579 9.67 24.51 -0.17
C LYS A 579 9.84 24.21 1.30
N ARG A 580 9.30 23.07 1.72
CA ARG A 580 9.33 22.64 3.11
C ARG A 580 9.35 21.10 3.21
N ARG A 581 9.67 20.59 4.38
CA ARG A 581 9.60 19.15 4.65
C ARG A 581 8.22 18.60 4.28
N ALA A 582 8.19 17.42 3.64
CA ALA A 582 6.93 16.80 3.23
C ALA A 582 6.07 16.42 4.44
N SER A 583 4.75 16.70 4.33
CA SER A 583 3.78 16.40 5.39
C SER A 583 3.65 14.89 5.61
N TYR A 584 3.40 14.49 6.87
CA TYR A 584 3.18 13.11 7.32
C TYR A 584 4.32 12.11 7.03
N THR A 585 5.46 12.56 6.50
CA THR A 585 6.60 11.70 6.22
C THR A 585 7.57 11.71 7.41
N PRO A 586 7.82 10.56 8.08
CA PRO A 586 8.81 10.48 9.14
C PRO A 586 10.22 10.43 8.53
N ASP A 587 11.16 11.20 9.11
CA ASP A 587 12.56 11.17 8.66
C ASP A 587 13.25 9.86 9.02
N ASN A 588 12.87 9.24 10.13
CA ASN A 588 13.51 8.04 10.65
C ASN A 588 12.47 7.00 11.04
N GLN A 589 12.69 5.76 10.61
CA GLN A 589 11.92 4.59 11.04
C GLN A 589 12.87 3.46 11.40
N PHE A 590 12.61 2.78 12.54
CA PHE A 590 13.28 1.54 12.93
C PHE A 590 12.22 0.46 13.12
N LYS A 591 12.53 -0.76 12.69
CA LYS A 591 11.69 -1.92 12.87
C LYS A 591 12.57 -3.12 13.19
N GLY A 592 12.08 -3.99 14.06
CA GLY A 592 12.80 -5.18 14.43
C GLY A 592 11.86 -6.31 14.81
N ASP A 593 12.14 -7.51 14.30
CA ASP A 593 11.44 -8.75 14.60
C ASP A 593 12.43 -9.77 15.13
N LEU A 594 12.16 -10.29 16.32
CA LEU A 594 12.89 -11.42 16.88
C LEU A 594 11.96 -12.64 16.91
N THR A 595 12.27 -13.65 16.13
CA THR A 595 11.50 -14.89 16.03
C THR A 595 12.29 -16.06 16.59
N TYR A 596 11.70 -16.75 17.55
CA TYR A 596 12.15 -18.07 18.03
C TYR A 596 11.23 -19.16 17.48
N LYS A 597 11.79 -20.22 16.92
CA LYS A 597 11.01 -21.33 16.33
C LYS A 597 11.58 -22.67 16.73
N SER A 598 10.90 -23.32 17.65
CA SER A 598 11.31 -24.62 18.16
C SER A 598 10.97 -25.77 17.22
N ASN A 599 11.67 -26.88 17.37
CA ASN A 599 11.39 -28.15 16.69
C ASN A 599 10.13 -28.88 17.23
N PHE A 600 9.60 -28.49 18.43
CA PHE A 600 8.34 -29.04 18.98
C PHE A 600 7.11 -28.19 18.60
N GLY A 601 7.26 -27.23 17.68
CA GLY A 601 6.15 -26.50 17.09
C GLY A 601 5.76 -25.19 17.80
N LEU A 602 6.58 -24.70 18.76
CA LEU A 602 6.43 -23.36 19.34
C LEU A 602 7.10 -22.31 18.43
N THR A 603 6.36 -21.26 18.10
CA THR A 603 6.90 -20.04 17.47
C THR A 603 6.57 -18.86 18.35
N VAL A 604 7.57 -18.04 18.67
CA VAL A 604 7.40 -16.78 19.40
C VAL A 604 8.02 -15.67 18.59
N THR A 605 7.24 -14.65 18.26
CA THR A 605 7.73 -13.47 17.53
C THR A 605 7.47 -12.22 18.36
N ALA A 606 8.52 -11.46 18.65
CA ALA A 606 8.47 -10.14 19.27
C ALA A 606 8.82 -9.09 18.21
N THR A 607 7.96 -8.11 18.03
CA THR A 607 8.11 -7.02 17.05
C THR A 607 8.23 -5.69 17.79
N ALA A 608 9.14 -4.83 17.36
CA ALA A 608 9.25 -3.45 17.84
C ALA A 608 9.32 -2.49 16.65
N ARG A 609 8.57 -1.38 16.72
CA ARG A 609 8.53 -0.35 15.67
C ARG A 609 8.70 1.04 16.26
N TYR A 610 9.57 1.82 15.64
CA TYR A 610 9.73 3.25 15.89
C TYR A 610 9.35 4.03 14.64
N VAL A 611 8.50 5.03 14.82
CA VAL A 611 8.14 6.03 13.81
C VAL A 611 8.59 7.39 14.34
N GLY A 612 9.40 8.10 13.55
CA GLY A 612 9.90 9.43 13.88
C GLY A 612 8.81 10.51 13.84
N ASP A 613 9.17 11.71 14.23
CA ASP A 613 8.27 12.88 14.18
C ASP A 613 7.82 13.16 12.75
N ARG A 614 6.56 13.55 12.61
CA ARG A 614 5.95 13.96 11.33
C ARG A 614 5.40 15.37 11.46
N VAL A 615 5.64 16.20 10.44
CA VAL A 615 5.09 17.56 10.40
C VAL A 615 3.78 17.60 9.64
N VAL A 616 2.91 18.52 10.04
CA VAL A 616 1.63 18.81 9.36
C VAL A 616 1.47 20.33 9.30
N TYR A 617 1.20 20.83 8.13
CA TYR A 617 0.99 22.27 7.92
C TYR A 617 -0.50 22.54 7.74
N ARG A 618 -0.98 23.57 8.43
CA ARG A 618 -2.36 24.03 8.30
C ARG A 618 -2.40 25.54 8.17
N THR A 619 -3.19 26.04 7.23
CA THR A 619 -3.53 27.44 7.13
C THR A 619 -4.62 27.76 8.15
N GLU A 620 -4.35 28.72 9.03
CA GLU A 620 -5.26 29.19 10.07
C GLU A 620 -5.57 30.68 9.88
N THR A 621 -6.83 31.05 10.02
CA THR A 621 -7.26 32.44 10.00
C THR A 621 -6.82 33.12 11.31
N THR A 622 -6.09 34.22 11.18
CA THR A 622 -5.69 35.06 12.32
C THR A 622 -6.75 36.11 12.63
N THR A 623 -7.06 36.93 11.62
CA THR A 623 -8.19 37.86 11.61
C THR A 623 -8.67 37.90 10.16
N TYR A 624 -9.89 37.38 9.91
CA TYR A 624 -10.40 37.29 8.54
C TYR A 624 -10.23 38.62 7.79
N PRO A 625 -9.69 38.58 6.56
CA PRO A 625 -9.31 37.42 5.76
C PRO A 625 -7.83 36.99 5.89
N ASP A 626 -7.07 37.55 6.82
CA ASP A 626 -5.65 37.25 6.97
C ASP A 626 -5.42 35.86 7.58
N THR A 627 -4.46 35.14 7.03
CA THR A 627 -4.12 33.78 7.42
C THR A 627 -2.63 33.63 7.71
N LYS A 628 -2.30 32.57 8.41
CA LYS A 628 -0.91 32.11 8.59
C LYS A 628 -0.84 30.59 8.49
N THR A 629 0.28 30.08 8.04
CA THR A 629 0.57 28.66 8.14
C THR A 629 1.14 28.34 9.52
N VAL A 630 0.51 27.36 10.19
CA VAL A 630 0.96 26.83 11.48
C VAL A 630 1.48 25.40 11.25
N THR A 631 2.68 25.14 11.78
CA THR A 631 3.29 23.81 11.74
C THR A 631 2.93 23.04 13.02
N TYR A 632 2.32 21.89 12.85
CA TYR A 632 2.05 20.94 13.90
C TYR A 632 3.00 19.76 13.80
N THR A 633 3.31 19.15 14.94
CA THR A 633 4.14 17.95 15.00
C THR A 633 3.33 16.79 15.58
N LEU A 634 3.24 15.71 14.83
CA LEU A 634 2.84 14.40 15.35
C LEU A 634 4.09 13.74 15.93
N ASN A 635 4.12 13.58 17.25
CA ASN A 635 5.28 13.11 17.98
C ASN A 635 5.67 11.69 17.58
N SER A 636 6.96 11.39 17.68
CA SER A 636 7.50 10.06 17.51
C SER A 636 6.97 9.08 18.56
N TYR A 637 6.94 7.81 18.21
CA TYR A 637 6.48 6.77 19.11
C TYR A 637 7.15 5.42 18.85
N TRP A 638 7.13 4.56 19.88
CA TRP A 638 7.47 3.14 19.82
C TRP A 638 6.23 2.30 20.10
N THR A 639 6.06 1.22 19.36
CA THR A 639 5.12 0.15 19.69
C THR A 639 5.86 -1.17 19.78
N ALA A 640 5.33 -2.09 20.59
CA ALA A 640 5.84 -3.45 20.69
C ALA A 640 4.69 -4.44 20.68
N ASP A 641 4.87 -5.50 19.93
CA ASP A 641 3.90 -6.59 19.72
C ASP A 641 4.54 -7.92 20.10
N LEU A 642 3.74 -8.88 20.53
CA LEU A 642 4.19 -10.25 20.82
C LEU A 642 3.18 -11.25 20.28
N LYS A 643 3.67 -12.24 19.58
CA LYS A 643 2.88 -13.41 19.18
C LYS A 643 3.49 -14.69 19.72
N VAL A 644 2.66 -15.54 20.24
CA VAL A 644 2.99 -16.91 20.63
C VAL A 644 2.08 -17.85 19.86
N GLN A 645 2.65 -18.80 19.16
CA GLN A 645 1.93 -19.80 18.40
C GLN A 645 2.46 -21.19 18.76
N GLN A 646 1.56 -22.12 19.08
CA GLN A 646 1.90 -23.52 19.33
C GLN A 646 1.17 -24.43 18.33
N ARG A 647 1.92 -25.22 17.59
CA ARG A 647 1.40 -26.32 16.77
C ARG A 647 1.37 -27.60 17.61
N LEU A 648 0.20 -28.22 17.70
CA LEU A 648 -0.04 -29.43 18.44
C LEU A 648 -0.49 -30.56 17.49
N TYR A 649 0.01 -31.75 17.70
CA TYR A 649 -0.36 -32.98 16.94
C TYR A 649 -0.31 -32.77 15.42
N LYS A 650 0.58 -31.89 14.93
CA LYS A 650 0.78 -31.47 13.51
C LYS A 650 -0.39 -30.66 12.89
N HIS A 651 -1.59 -30.74 13.42
CA HIS A 651 -2.82 -30.22 12.84
C HIS A 651 -3.39 -28.99 13.56
N TRP A 652 -3.33 -28.93 14.88
CA TRP A 652 -3.89 -27.86 15.67
C TRP A 652 -2.88 -26.72 15.81
N ILE A 653 -3.34 -25.49 15.59
CA ILE A 653 -2.56 -24.27 15.77
C ILE A 653 -3.28 -23.41 16.79
N LEU A 654 -2.66 -23.20 17.93
CA LEU A 654 -3.12 -22.25 18.94
C LEU A 654 -2.27 -21.01 18.84
N SER A 655 -2.87 -19.81 18.84
CA SER A 655 -2.13 -18.55 18.76
C SER A 655 -2.68 -17.54 19.76
N LEU A 656 -1.76 -16.80 20.37
CA LEU A 656 -2.05 -15.63 21.21
C LEU A 656 -1.21 -14.46 20.71
N SER A 657 -1.83 -13.36 20.37
CA SER A 657 -1.14 -12.13 19.95
C SER A 657 -1.56 -10.95 20.81
N GLY A 658 -0.58 -10.15 21.22
CA GLY A 658 -0.77 -8.85 21.86
C GLY A 658 -0.13 -7.77 20.99
N ILE A 659 -0.89 -6.76 20.65
CA ILE A 659 -0.46 -5.62 19.82
C ILE A 659 -0.44 -4.38 20.70
N ASN A 660 0.58 -3.50 20.50
CA ASN A 660 0.82 -2.32 21.30
C ASN A 660 0.81 -2.65 22.81
N LEU A 661 1.64 -3.59 23.21
CA LEU A 661 1.66 -4.17 24.58
C LEU A 661 1.79 -3.14 25.70
N PHE A 662 2.50 -2.03 25.44
CA PHE A 662 2.72 -0.96 26.40
C PHE A 662 1.62 0.10 26.38
N ASP A 663 0.55 -0.12 25.61
CA ASP A 663 -0.57 0.81 25.45
C ASP A 663 -0.13 2.23 25.11
N LYS A 664 0.86 2.32 24.19
CA LYS A 664 1.38 3.62 23.78
C LYS A 664 0.31 4.41 23.03
N GLU A 665 -0.05 5.56 23.54
CA GLU A 665 -0.88 6.52 22.83
C GLU A 665 -0.06 7.23 21.76
N TYR A 666 -0.59 7.30 20.55
CA TYR A 666 0.00 8.00 19.41
C TYR A 666 -1.07 8.44 18.42
N ASP A 667 -0.74 9.45 17.62
CA ASP A 667 -1.67 10.00 16.63
C ASP A 667 -1.21 9.66 15.21
N THR A 668 -2.18 9.34 14.34
CA THR A 668 -1.90 9.01 12.93
C THR A 668 -2.04 10.23 12.03
N HIS A 669 -3.08 11.03 12.21
CA HIS A 669 -3.37 12.25 11.44
C HIS A 669 -3.86 13.38 12.33
N LEU A 670 -3.82 14.60 11.78
CA LEU A 670 -4.30 15.82 12.41
C LEU A 670 -5.27 16.55 11.46
N THR A 671 -6.39 17.01 12.01
CA THR A 671 -7.29 17.97 11.37
C THR A 671 -7.83 18.95 12.41
N THR A 672 -8.97 19.55 12.19
CA THR A 672 -9.64 20.43 13.14
C THR A 672 -10.99 19.87 13.57
N PHE A 673 -11.42 20.20 14.76
CA PHE A 673 -12.76 19.96 15.28
C PHE A 673 -13.36 21.30 15.70
N THR A 674 -14.61 21.55 15.29
CA THR A 674 -15.38 22.73 15.73
C THR A 674 -16.47 22.28 16.68
N ASP A 675 -16.34 22.67 17.94
CA ASP A 675 -17.36 22.46 18.97
C ASP A 675 -18.57 23.34 18.65
N GLN A 676 -19.70 22.73 18.34
CA GLN A 676 -20.93 23.41 17.94
C GLN A 676 -21.63 24.14 19.12
N THR A 677 -21.22 23.86 20.35
CA THR A 677 -21.74 24.56 21.53
C THR A 677 -21.02 25.90 21.76
N THR A 678 -19.71 25.90 21.55
CA THR A 678 -18.83 27.06 21.81
C THR A 678 -18.38 27.76 20.55
N TRP A 679 -18.61 27.19 19.38
CA TRP A 679 -18.10 27.62 18.06
C TRP A 679 -16.59 27.76 17.99
N LYS A 680 -15.89 27.08 18.90
CA LYS A 680 -14.45 27.07 18.95
C LYS A 680 -13.89 25.95 18.05
N THR A 681 -13.09 26.33 17.08
CA THR A 681 -12.30 25.40 16.29
C THR A 681 -10.96 25.16 16.97
N SER A 682 -10.57 23.90 17.08
CA SER A 682 -9.31 23.47 17.70
C SER A 682 -8.67 22.34 16.91
N PRO A 683 -7.34 22.20 16.94
CA PRO A 683 -6.68 21.01 16.40
C PRO A 683 -7.23 19.74 17.07
N ALA A 684 -7.47 18.71 16.28
CA ALA A 684 -7.95 17.42 16.76
C ALA A 684 -7.27 16.29 15.99
N MET A 685 -7.00 15.19 16.68
CA MET A 685 -6.18 14.10 16.18
C MET A 685 -7.03 12.88 15.83
N TYR A 686 -6.49 12.08 14.92
CA TYR A 686 -6.91 10.70 14.71
C TYR A 686 -5.99 9.79 15.53
N PRO A 687 -6.44 9.26 16.68
CA PRO A 687 -5.61 8.42 17.53
C PRO A 687 -5.33 7.06 16.88
N GLY A 688 -4.13 6.54 17.09
CA GLY A 688 -3.79 5.17 16.77
C GLY A 688 -4.49 4.16 17.68
N ALA A 689 -4.47 2.89 17.31
CA ALA A 689 -5.06 1.82 18.10
C ALA A 689 -4.31 1.63 19.44
N GLY A 690 -5.04 1.51 20.52
CA GLY A 690 -4.51 1.12 21.82
C GLY A 690 -4.15 -0.37 21.87
N ARG A 691 -3.78 -0.84 23.08
CA ARG A 691 -3.44 -2.25 23.29
C ARG A 691 -4.61 -3.17 22.95
N SER A 692 -4.30 -4.23 22.25
CA SER A 692 -5.27 -5.30 21.94
C SER A 692 -4.64 -6.68 22.10
N VAL A 693 -5.49 -7.66 22.52
CA VAL A 693 -5.12 -9.07 22.63
C VAL A 693 -6.09 -9.89 21.78
N PHE A 694 -5.56 -10.91 21.09
CA PHE A 694 -6.36 -11.79 20.25
C PHE A 694 -5.86 -13.23 20.39
N ALA A 695 -6.78 -14.16 20.70
CA ALA A 695 -6.51 -15.58 20.78
C ALA A 695 -7.24 -16.30 19.63
N SER A 696 -6.61 -17.31 19.05
CA SER A 696 -7.20 -18.10 17.97
C SER A 696 -6.80 -19.56 18.03
N VAL A 697 -7.68 -20.40 17.49
CA VAL A 697 -7.45 -21.81 17.23
C VAL A 697 -7.73 -22.09 15.77
N ALA A 698 -6.87 -22.89 15.14
CA ALA A 698 -7.09 -23.38 13.79
C ALA A 698 -6.75 -24.88 13.69
N TYR A 699 -7.44 -25.56 12.81
CA TYR A 699 -7.15 -26.93 12.40
C TYR A 699 -6.69 -26.91 10.94
N GLU A 700 -5.52 -27.47 10.67
CA GLU A 700 -4.91 -27.59 9.35
C GLU A 700 -4.69 -29.07 9.02
N PHE A 701 -5.22 -29.50 7.85
CA PHE A 701 -5.15 -30.88 7.40
C PHE A 701 -4.09 -31.08 6.30
#